data_0de6e926521f144988350cb66163f9fc
#
_entry.id   0de6e926521f144988350cb66163f9fc
#
_cell.length_a   1.000
_cell.length_b   1.000
_cell.length_c   1.000
_cell.angle_alpha   90.00
_cell.angle_beta   90.00
_cell.angle_gamma   90.00
#
_symmetry.space_group_name_H-M   'P 1'
#
loop_
_entity.id
_entity.type
_entity.pdbx_description
1 polymer ?
#
loop_
_entity_poly.entity_id
_entity_poly.type
_entity_poly.pdbx_seq_one_letter_code
_entity_poly.pdbx_strand_id
1 'polypeptide(L)'
;MKKILLILFINILGINALQASLPDGIREGNIIMGHVIADVTEEDIPYASIYIEETGDGTVSNEDGQFEFRNLPAGKYHLRVSAVGYSTSTKEVVVSKEFTTVIHFKLKVEDVQMDELVVSANRNVVSRRDAPVVVSVASMELFDAVNSLDLAKSLNYITGLRVENNCQNCGFPQVRINGLEGPYSQVLINSRPIVSALSGVYGLEQIPVNMIERVEVVRGGGSALFGANAVGGTVNIITKDPTSNSFSLTSNLACYGGDSWEQSMGANASLVSKDNTYGIALYENYRNRNPYDHDGDGFSELGKVNINTFGMRAFYRPSYTSRLSLEYHTTNELRRGGNKFDLQPHESDITEQTKHVINSGGVTYDKGWRGYKHKLSLFASVQHIDRNSYYGAQRDPNAYGKTDDLTWIAGATYTGQIDNCLFSPSVFTSGIEYQENKLHDIMTGYKRDMKQDVRIASFFAQNEWDMNLFSLLMGLRVDKHNLIDNPIFSPRVNLLFKPSRELQARLTYSTGFRAPQAYDEDLHVTAVGGEGVQIQLADNLKEERSNSFSGSIDWTTKFGHWQANILLEGFYTDLNNVFILEDIGLNADGHAMKERRNGDGARVYGANIDAKIAHGNDISLQVGFTAQQSRYKRAEVWTEVEGEALTTRRMMRTPDYYGYFTLTSSPLKRLALSLTGTYTGSMIVPHYSGYIENDRMETTPDFVDLNLKAAYTFILHDHINLEINAGVQNILDSFQSDLDKGEFRDSGYFYGPTQPRTFFVGIKITK
;
A
#
# COMPACT_ATOMS: atom_id res chain seq x y z
N MET A 1 16.82 -27.36 10.08
CA MET A 1 15.59 -26.63 9.72
C MET A 1 14.36 -27.54 9.56
N LYS A 2 14.34 -28.64 8.78
CA LYS A 2 13.16 -29.53 8.64
C LYS A 2 12.60 -30.14 9.94
N LYS A 3 13.41 -30.36 10.97
CA LYS A 3 12.96 -30.90 12.28
C LYS A 3 12.38 -29.86 13.22
N ILE A 4 12.68 -28.58 13.04
CA ILE A 4 12.13 -27.48 13.87
C ILE A 4 10.73 -27.10 13.41
N LEU A 5 10.47 -27.10 12.10
CA LEU A 5 9.13 -26.85 11.54
C LEU A 5 8.10 -27.91 11.98
N LEU A 6 8.51 -29.18 12.04
CA LEU A 6 7.63 -30.28 12.48
C LEU A 6 7.29 -30.20 13.99
N ILE A 7 8.19 -29.69 14.81
CA ILE A 7 7.98 -29.55 16.26
C ILE A 7 7.08 -28.35 16.58
N LEU A 8 7.14 -27.25 15.80
CA LEU A 8 6.19 -26.13 15.92
C LEU A 8 4.76 -26.57 15.50
N PHE A 9 4.63 -27.34 14.43
CA PHE A 9 3.33 -27.82 13.95
C PHE A 9 2.65 -28.80 14.93
N ILE A 10 3.40 -29.65 15.61
CA ILE A 10 2.88 -30.63 16.58
C ILE A 10 2.48 -29.92 17.91
N ASN A 11 3.16 -28.83 18.29
CA ASN A 11 2.78 -28.06 19.48
C ASN A 11 1.54 -27.17 19.31
N ILE A 12 1.24 -26.71 18.06
CA ILE A 12 0.04 -25.95 17.74
C ILE A 12 -1.23 -26.83 17.82
N LEU A 13 -1.13 -28.11 17.48
CA LEU A 13 -2.23 -29.08 17.59
C LEU A 13 -2.47 -29.60 19.03
N GLY A 14 -1.53 -29.39 19.96
CA GLY A 14 -1.60 -29.85 21.35
C GLY A 14 -2.22 -28.86 22.37
N ILE A 15 -2.60 -27.63 21.96
CA ILE A 15 -3.08 -26.58 22.89
C ILE A 15 -4.59 -26.70 23.25
N ASN A 16 -5.25 -27.78 22.92
CA ASN A 16 -6.64 -28.02 23.37
C ASN A 16 -6.79 -28.43 24.85
N ALA A 17 -5.77 -28.32 25.72
CA ALA A 17 -5.81 -28.80 27.08
C ALA A 17 -5.31 -27.83 28.17
N LEU A 18 -5.44 -26.51 27.97
CA LEU A 18 -5.31 -25.57 29.11
C LEU A 18 -6.62 -24.79 29.31
N GLN A 19 -7.61 -25.51 29.88
CA GLN A 19 -8.68 -24.86 30.62
C GLN A 19 -8.10 -24.40 31.98
N ALA A 20 -7.56 -23.21 32.04
CA ALA A 20 -7.30 -22.54 33.29
C ALA A 20 -8.64 -22.06 33.85
N SER A 21 -9.06 -22.67 34.97
CA SER A 21 -10.19 -22.20 35.77
C SER A 21 -9.88 -20.79 36.30
N LEU A 22 -10.67 -19.81 35.86
CA LEU A 22 -10.64 -18.44 36.37
C LEU A 22 -11.33 -18.38 37.75
N PRO A 23 -10.88 -17.51 38.68
CA PRO A 23 -11.52 -17.34 39.96
C PRO A 23 -12.92 -16.73 39.82
N ASP A 24 -13.88 -17.30 40.52
CA ASP A 24 -15.25 -16.80 40.70
C ASP A 24 -15.25 -15.38 41.28
N GLY A 25 -15.80 -14.42 40.58
CA GLY A 25 -15.91 -13.04 41.03
C GLY A 25 -16.26 -11.99 39.98
N ILE A 26 -16.92 -12.35 38.87
CA ILE A 26 -17.34 -11.36 37.86
C ILE A 26 -18.69 -10.76 38.29
N ARG A 27 -18.69 -9.44 38.60
CA ARG A 27 -19.91 -8.67 38.82
C ARG A 27 -20.69 -8.60 37.52
N GLU A 28 -21.94 -9.09 37.52
CA GLU A 28 -22.91 -8.95 36.44
C GLU A 28 -23.25 -7.46 36.25
N GLY A 29 -22.63 -6.82 35.29
CA GLY A 29 -22.84 -5.41 34.91
C GLY A 29 -21.82 -4.94 33.89
N ASN A 30 -22.14 -3.89 33.15
CA ASN A 30 -21.27 -3.36 32.07
C ASN A 30 -21.08 -4.30 30.86
N ILE A 31 -22.11 -5.04 30.49
CA ILE A 31 -22.12 -5.99 29.39
C ILE A 31 -23.13 -5.52 28.33
N ILE A 32 -22.75 -5.56 27.06
CA ILE A 32 -23.67 -5.55 25.93
C ILE A 32 -23.67 -6.96 25.35
N MET A 33 -24.82 -7.56 25.23
CA MET A 33 -25.06 -8.77 24.46
C MET A 33 -25.94 -8.43 23.28
N GLY A 34 -25.66 -9.00 22.13
CA GLY A 34 -26.44 -8.70 20.94
C GLY A 34 -26.57 -9.87 20.00
N HIS A 35 -27.52 -9.73 19.08
CA HIS A 35 -27.81 -10.71 18.04
C HIS A 35 -28.00 -9.99 16.71
N VAL A 36 -27.33 -10.48 15.67
CA VAL A 36 -27.38 -9.93 14.31
C VAL A 36 -28.11 -10.93 13.41
N ILE A 37 -29.21 -10.48 12.84
CA ILE A 37 -30.07 -11.29 11.93
C ILE A 37 -30.38 -10.55 10.65
N ALA A 38 -30.70 -11.26 9.59
CA ALA A 38 -31.20 -10.70 8.36
C ALA A 38 -32.64 -10.17 8.52
N ASP A 39 -32.92 -8.97 7.98
CA ASP A 39 -34.22 -8.28 8.19
C ASP A 39 -35.42 -9.01 7.55
N VAL A 40 -35.21 -9.73 6.45
CA VAL A 40 -36.27 -10.40 5.69
C VAL A 40 -36.36 -11.89 5.99
N THR A 41 -35.24 -12.61 6.06
CA THR A 41 -35.21 -14.06 6.26
C THR A 41 -35.18 -14.45 7.74
N GLU A 42 -34.86 -13.49 8.62
CA GLU A 42 -34.62 -13.68 10.05
C GLU A 42 -33.53 -14.73 10.36
N GLU A 43 -32.72 -15.09 9.36
CA GLU A 43 -31.59 -15.97 9.53
C GLU A 43 -30.46 -15.26 10.29
N ASP A 44 -29.76 -16.01 11.12
CA ASP A 44 -28.58 -15.52 11.84
C ASP A 44 -27.49 -15.08 10.87
N ILE A 45 -26.84 -13.95 11.16
CA ILE A 45 -25.71 -13.46 10.37
C ILE A 45 -24.43 -13.75 11.14
N PRO A 46 -23.70 -14.82 10.78
CA PRO A 46 -22.44 -15.13 11.42
C PRO A 46 -21.34 -14.16 10.95
N TYR A 47 -20.38 -13.94 11.82
CA TYR A 47 -19.15 -13.16 11.53
C TYR A 47 -19.42 -11.72 11.10
N ALA A 48 -20.57 -11.14 11.42
CA ALA A 48 -20.80 -9.72 11.29
C ALA A 48 -19.80 -8.95 12.17
N SER A 49 -19.18 -7.92 11.65
CA SER A 49 -18.30 -7.02 12.40
C SER A 49 -19.14 -6.04 13.21
N ILE A 50 -18.95 -6.00 14.52
CA ILE A 50 -19.60 -5.07 15.43
C ILE A 50 -18.53 -4.11 15.97
N TYR A 51 -18.74 -2.82 15.79
CA TYR A 51 -17.79 -1.77 16.12
C TYR A 51 -18.45 -0.71 16.99
N ILE A 52 -17.77 -0.30 18.05
CA ILE A 52 -18.19 0.82 18.90
C ILE A 52 -17.50 2.09 18.40
N GLU A 53 -18.28 3.04 17.89
CA GLU A 53 -17.73 4.25 17.25
C GLU A 53 -16.89 5.11 18.20
N GLU A 54 -17.30 5.20 19.47
CA GLU A 54 -16.60 6.02 20.47
C GLU A 54 -15.25 5.46 20.88
N THR A 55 -15.10 4.14 20.85
CA THR A 55 -13.94 3.47 21.45
C THR A 55 -12.97 2.94 20.42
N GLY A 56 -13.49 2.70 19.21
CA GLY A 56 -12.75 1.98 18.19
C GLY A 56 -12.62 0.48 18.47
N ASP A 57 -13.38 -0.05 19.44
CA ASP A 57 -13.35 -1.47 19.73
C ASP A 57 -14.32 -2.24 18.84
N GLY A 58 -13.87 -3.40 18.35
CA GLY A 58 -14.68 -4.28 17.54
C GLY A 58 -14.72 -5.70 18.10
N THR A 59 -15.79 -6.40 17.78
CA THR A 59 -15.97 -7.84 17.93
C THR A 59 -16.65 -8.38 16.66
N VAL A 60 -16.80 -9.69 16.57
CA VAL A 60 -17.57 -10.33 15.50
C VAL A 60 -18.66 -11.21 16.11
N SER A 61 -19.78 -11.36 15.41
CA SER A 61 -20.81 -12.30 15.84
C SER A 61 -20.33 -13.75 15.65
N ASN A 62 -20.78 -14.64 16.53
CA ASN A 62 -20.53 -16.07 16.41
C ASN A 62 -21.40 -16.70 15.29
N GLU A 63 -21.39 -18.04 15.19
CA GLU A 63 -22.14 -18.79 14.19
C GLU A 63 -23.65 -18.61 14.29
N ASP A 64 -24.16 -18.35 15.48
CA ASP A 64 -25.57 -18.06 15.79
C ASP A 64 -25.87 -16.55 15.73
N GLY A 65 -25.02 -15.73 15.09
CA GLY A 65 -25.22 -14.29 14.99
C GLY A 65 -25.03 -13.51 16.29
N GLN A 66 -24.63 -14.14 17.39
CA GLN A 66 -24.53 -13.51 18.71
C GLN A 66 -23.18 -12.85 18.90
N PHE A 67 -23.16 -11.71 19.61
CA PHE A 67 -21.94 -11.00 20.00
C PHE A 67 -22.01 -10.48 21.42
N GLU A 68 -20.84 -10.20 22.00
CA GLU A 68 -20.74 -9.69 23.37
C GLU A 68 -19.60 -8.68 23.48
N PHE A 69 -19.86 -7.60 24.25
CA PHE A 69 -18.84 -6.71 24.79
C PHE A 69 -18.92 -6.73 26.31
N ARG A 70 -17.80 -6.96 26.99
CA ARG A 70 -17.71 -6.99 28.45
C ARG A 70 -16.88 -5.82 28.98
N ASN A 71 -17.11 -5.49 30.26
CA ASN A 71 -16.36 -4.48 30.99
C ASN A 71 -16.45 -3.05 30.40
N LEU A 72 -17.55 -2.73 29.70
CA LEU A 72 -17.82 -1.41 29.18
C LEU A 72 -18.14 -0.44 30.31
N PRO A 73 -17.52 0.74 30.42
CA PRO A 73 -17.99 1.78 31.34
C PRO A 73 -19.47 2.12 31.10
N ALA A 74 -20.21 2.42 32.17
CA ALA A 74 -21.57 2.89 32.00
C ALA A 74 -21.59 4.19 31.19
N GLY A 75 -22.42 4.23 30.15
CA GLY A 75 -22.46 5.36 29.22
C GLY A 75 -23.32 5.06 27.99
N LYS A 76 -23.38 6.02 27.09
CA LYS A 76 -24.01 5.89 25.78
C LYS A 76 -22.95 5.56 24.73
N TYR A 77 -23.27 4.63 23.85
CA TYR A 77 -22.39 4.16 22.79
C TYR A 77 -23.17 3.98 21.50
N HIS A 78 -22.52 4.21 20.36
CA HIS A 78 -23.03 3.89 19.04
C HIS A 78 -22.38 2.60 18.55
N LEU A 79 -23.19 1.53 18.49
CA LEU A 79 -22.75 0.27 17.93
C LEU A 79 -23.07 0.26 16.42
N ARG A 80 -22.04 0.15 15.63
CA ARG A 80 -22.10 -0.01 14.17
C ARG A 80 -21.86 -1.48 13.83
N VAL A 81 -22.84 -2.09 13.17
CA VAL A 81 -22.77 -3.49 12.73
C VAL A 81 -22.73 -3.54 11.21
N SER A 82 -21.76 -4.28 10.66
CA SER A 82 -21.61 -4.52 9.24
C SER A 82 -21.34 -5.99 8.96
N ALA A 83 -21.88 -6.51 7.88
CA ALA A 83 -21.63 -7.86 7.40
C ALA A 83 -21.59 -7.87 5.87
N VAL A 84 -20.81 -8.78 5.29
CA VAL A 84 -20.74 -8.93 3.82
C VAL A 84 -22.13 -9.27 3.29
N GLY A 85 -22.59 -8.49 2.32
CA GLY A 85 -23.94 -8.67 1.73
C GLY A 85 -25.07 -8.00 2.51
N TYR A 86 -24.78 -7.21 3.53
CA TYR A 86 -25.78 -6.54 4.35
C TYR A 86 -25.46 -5.05 4.55
N SER A 87 -26.53 -4.24 4.65
CA SER A 87 -26.38 -2.82 4.98
C SER A 87 -25.87 -2.63 6.40
N THR A 88 -24.94 -1.71 6.54
CA THR A 88 -24.45 -1.26 7.84
C THR A 88 -25.58 -0.65 8.66
N SER A 89 -25.67 -1.02 9.93
CA SER A 89 -26.67 -0.48 10.86
C SER A 89 -25.96 0.10 12.09
N THR A 90 -26.31 1.32 12.47
CA THR A 90 -25.82 1.94 13.72
C THR A 90 -26.99 2.15 14.68
N LYS A 91 -26.81 1.76 15.95
CA LYS A 91 -27.79 1.99 17.00
C LYS A 91 -27.12 2.57 18.24
N GLU A 92 -27.76 3.55 18.87
CA GLU A 92 -27.41 4.02 20.20
C GLU A 92 -27.77 2.97 21.26
N VAL A 93 -26.84 2.69 22.14
CA VAL A 93 -27.00 1.74 23.25
C VAL A 93 -26.55 2.41 24.55
N VAL A 94 -27.28 2.15 25.63
CA VAL A 94 -26.93 2.65 26.97
C VAL A 94 -26.45 1.48 27.83
N VAL A 95 -25.21 1.55 28.27
CA VAL A 95 -24.61 0.56 29.19
C VAL A 95 -24.87 0.99 30.61
N SER A 96 -25.41 0.05 31.42
CA SER A 96 -25.66 0.22 32.86
C SER A 96 -24.67 -0.60 33.67
N LYS A 97 -24.36 -0.13 34.89
CA LYS A 97 -23.56 -0.91 35.85
C LYS A 97 -24.33 -2.07 36.49
N GLU A 98 -25.64 -2.03 36.41
CA GLU A 98 -26.52 -2.93 37.13
C GLU A 98 -27.12 -4.04 36.26
N PHE A 99 -27.18 -3.82 34.93
CA PHE A 99 -27.86 -4.71 34.00
C PHE A 99 -27.06 -4.95 32.75
N THR A 100 -27.12 -6.19 32.23
CA THR A 100 -26.69 -6.51 30.86
C THR A 100 -27.64 -5.85 29.89
N THR A 101 -27.07 -5.06 28.97
CA THR A 101 -27.85 -4.45 27.88
C THR A 101 -27.95 -5.42 26.71
N VAL A 102 -29.18 -5.77 26.30
CA VAL A 102 -29.42 -6.66 25.15
C VAL A 102 -29.88 -5.83 23.97
N ILE A 103 -29.27 -6.05 22.78
CA ILE A 103 -29.59 -5.33 21.54
C ILE A 103 -29.65 -6.30 20.36
N HIS A 104 -30.65 -6.11 19.49
CA HIS A 104 -30.79 -6.89 18.27
C HIS A 104 -30.59 -5.99 17.05
N PHE A 105 -29.79 -6.44 16.08
CA PHE A 105 -29.59 -5.80 14.80
C PHE A 105 -30.29 -6.63 13.73
N LYS A 106 -31.24 -6.02 13.03
CA LYS A 106 -31.80 -6.54 11.79
C LYS A 106 -31.09 -5.83 10.64
N LEU A 107 -30.28 -6.57 9.91
CA LEU A 107 -29.55 -6.01 8.75
C LEU A 107 -30.33 -6.31 7.47
N LYS A 108 -30.53 -5.30 6.67
CA LYS A 108 -31.10 -5.47 5.34
C LYS A 108 -30.04 -6.04 4.41
N VAL A 109 -30.44 -6.97 3.56
CA VAL A 109 -29.56 -7.43 2.48
C VAL A 109 -29.12 -6.22 1.67
N GLU A 110 -27.84 -5.98 1.63
CA GLU A 110 -27.23 -4.91 0.85
C GLU A 110 -26.08 -5.50 0.04
N ASP A 111 -26.23 -5.45 -1.24
CA ASP A 111 -25.49 -6.27 -2.16
C ASP A 111 -24.06 -5.77 -2.42
N VAL A 112 -23.70 -4.54 -1.97
CA VAL A 112 -22.33 -4.00 -2.04
C VAL A 112 -22.09 -3.02 -0.91
N GLN A 113 -21.07 -3.25 -0.06
CA GLN A 113 -20.62 -2.24 0.90
C GLN A 113 -19.95 -1.08 0.16
N MET A 114 -20.64 0.05 0.07
CA MET A 114 -20.08 1.29 -0.49
C MET A 114 -19.55 2.24 0.61
N ASP A 115 -19.69 1.89 1.87
CA ASP A 115 -19.39 2.74 3.01
C ASP A 115 -18.31 2.12 3.92
N GLU A 116 -17.09 2.06 3.37
CA GLU A 116 -15.91 1.54 4.08
C GLU A 116 -15.37 2.56 5.09
N LEU A 117 -14.82 2.07 6.20
CA LEU A 117 -14.11 2.91 7.17
C LEU A 117 -12.68 3.16 6.71
N VAL A 118 -12.25 4.40 6.79
CA VAL A 118 -10.90 4.84 6.40
C VAL A 118 -10.24 5.65 7.52
N VAL A 119 -8.93 5.63 7.59
CA VAL A 119 -8.12 6.38 8.55
C VAL A 119 -7.18 7.41 7.90
N SER A 120 -6.91 7.25 6.60
CA SER A 120 -5.92 8.06 5.89
C SER A 120 -6.37 9.49 5.61
N ALA A 121 -7.68 9.77 5.71
CA ALA A 121 -8.23 11.10 5.45
C ALA A 121 -7.78 12.15 6.47
N ASN A 122 -7.82 11.80 7.76
CA ASN A 122 -7.60 12.74 8.86
C ASN A 122 -6.94 12.11 10.09
N ARG A 123 -6.38 10.90 9.99
CA ARG A 123 -5.85 10.05 11.08
C ARG A 123 -6.90 9.61 12.12
N ASN A 124 -8.17 9.72 11.78
CA ASN A 124 -9.29 9.22 12.58
C ASN A 124 -10.07 8.21 11.73
N VAL A 125 -10.72 7.26 12.40
CA VAL A 125 -11.62 6.33 11.75
C VAL A 125 -12.89 7.08 11.36
N VAL A 126 -13.14 7.21 10.07
CA VAL A 126 -14.33 7.85 9.50
C VAL A 126 -14.89 7.00 8.37
N SER A 127 -16.18 7.16 8.06
CA SER A 127 -16.73 6.61 6.84
C SER A 127 -16.05 7.24 5.62
N ARG A 128 -15.75 6.46 4.59
CA ARG A 128 -15.17 6.96 3.32
C ARG A 128 -16.01 8.11 2.73
N ARG A 129 -17.30 8.05 2.89
CA ARG A 129 -18.24 9.08 2.42
C ARG A 129 -18.15 10.37 3.22
N ASP A 130 -17.95 10.27 4.55
CA ASP A 130 -17.82 11.46 5.41
C ASP A 130 -16.40 12.02 5.42
N ALA A 131 -15.44 11.32 4.80
CA ALA A 131 -14.07 11.79 4.66
C ALA A 131 -14.01 13.09 3.84
N PRO A 132 -13.35 14.15 4.35
CA PRO A 132 -13.26 15.44 3.66
C PRO A 132 -12.34 15.41 2.43
N VAL A 133 -11.61 14.31 2.23
CA VAL A 133 -10.77 14.03 1.05
C VAL A 133 -11.22 12.74 0.38
N VAL A 134 -10.92 12.62 -0.92
CA VAL A 134 -11.16 11.36 -1.63
C VAL A 134 -10.17 10.31 -1.15
N VAL A 135 -10.69 9.21 -0.63
CA VAL A 135 -9.91 8.02 -0.28
C VAL A 135 -10.36 6.87 -1.15
N SER A 136 -9.47 6.32 -1.96
CA SER A 136 -9.70 5.07 -2.68
C SER A 136 -9.26 3.90 -1.81
N VAL A 137 -10.06 2.83 -1.79
CA VAL A 137 -9.79 1.65 -0.97
C VAL A 137 -9.67 0.43 -1.86
N ALA A 138 -8.56 -0.30 -1.72
CA ALA A 138 -8.42 -1.65 -2.27
C ALA A 138 -8.67 -2.65 -1.15
N SER A 139 -9.77 -3.38 -1.27
CA SER A 139 -10.17 -4.42 -0.32
C SER A 139 -9.55 -5.78 -0.65
N MET A 140 -9.69 -6.75 0.25
CA MET A 140 -9.20 -8.12 0.02
C MET A 140 -9.93 -8.82 -1.14
N GLU A 141 -11.19 -8.46 -1.40
CA GLU A 141 -11.94 -8.97 -2.54
C GLU A 141 -11.29 -8.57 -3.87
N LEU A 142 -10.76 -7.36 -3.98
CA LEU A 142 -9.99 -6.92 -5.14
C LEU A 142 -8.70 -7.75 -5.28
N PHE A 143 -7.95 -7.95 -4.19
CA PHE A 143 -6.72 -8.78 -4.23
C PHE A 143 -7.02 -10.22 -4.65
N ASP A 144 -8.10 -10.79 -4.13
CA ASP A 144 -8.55 -12.13 -4.53
C ASP A 144 -8.99 -12.16 -6.01
N ALA A 145 -9.75 -11.17 -6.48
CA ALA A 145 -10.25 -11.11 -7.86
C ALA A 145 -9.11 -11.05 -8.90
N VAL A 146 -8.06 -10.26 -8.62
CA VAL A 146 -6.91 -10.11 -9.54
C VAL A 146 -5.83 -11.18 -9.34
N ASN A 147 -6.02 -12.11 -8.41
CA ASN A 147 -5.03 -13.14 -8.02
C ASN A 147 -3.64 -12.55 -7.78
N SER A 148 -3.59 -11.52 -6.93
CA SER A 148 -2.34 -10.84 -6.64
C SER A 148 -1.55 -11.58 -5.55
N LEU A 149 -0.29 -11.84 -5.82
CA LEU A 149 0.65 -12.43 -4.86
C LEU A 149 1.41 -11.37 -4.05
N ASP A 150 1.39 -10.12 -4.52
CA ASP A 150 2.02 -8.96 -3.90
C ASP A 150 1.14 -7.71 -4.01
N LEU A 151 1.49 -6.68 -3.24
CA LEU A 151 0.75 -5.43 -3.23
C LEU A 151 0.84 -4.69 -4.57
N ALA A 152 2.00 -4.70 -5.22
CA ALA A 152 2.29 -3.90 -6.40
C ALA A 152 1.27 -4.13 -7.53
N LYS A 153 0.97 -5.39 -7.83
CA LYS A 153 0.01 -5.75 -8.88
C LYS A 153 -1.39 -5.21 -8.61
N SER A 154 -1.86 -5.30 -7.37
CA SER A 154 -3.21 -4.85 -7.01
C SER A 154 -3.39 -3.34 -7.11
N LEU A 155 -2.32 -2.55 -6.95
CA LEU A 155 -2.38 -1.10 -7.04
C LEU A 155 -2.72 -0.59 -8.46
N ASN A 156 -2.50 -1.38 -9.51
CA ASN A 156 -2.94 -1.05 -10.87
C ASN A 156 -4.47 -1.03 -11.03
N TYR A 157 -5.21 -1.57 -10.07
CA TYR A 157 -6.67 -1.59 -10.03
C TYR A 157 -7.24 -0.53 -9.09
N ILE A 158 -6.53 0.58 -8.93
CA ILE A 158 -6.96 1.78 -8.22
C ILE A 158 -6.84 2.97 -9.16
N THR A 159 -7.90 3.73 -9.32
CA THR A 159 -7.95 4.90 -10.20
C THR A 159 -6.87 5.92 -9.84
N GLY A 160 -6.15 6.42 -10.83
CA GLY A 160 -5.05 7.36 -10.67
C GLY A 160 -3.71 6.72 -10.31
N LEU A 161 -3.66 5.39 -10.12
CA LEU A 161 -2.42 4.66 -9.84
C LEU A 161 -1.98 3.83 -11.04
N ARG A 162 -0.67 3.73 -11.19
CA ARG A 162 0.00 2.80 -12.11
C ARG A 162 1.28 2.30 -11.48
N VAL A 163 1.48 1.00 -11.51
CA VAL A 163 2.74 0.38 -11.11
C VAL A 163 3.52 0.01 -12.36
N GLU A 164 4.78 0.36 -12.39
CA GLU A 164 5.68 0.05 -13.48
C GLU A 164 6.98 -0.54 -12.96
N ASN A 165 7.63 -1.35 -13.79
CA ASN A 165 9.02 -1.74 -13.61
C ASN A 165 9.90 -0.88 -14.53
N ASN A 166 10.97 -0.34 -13.97
CA ASN A 166 11.90 0.52 -14.69
C ASN A 166 13.20 -0.20 -15.07
N CYS A 167 13.32 -1.47 -14.74
CA CYS A 167 14.55 -2.22 -14.97
C CYS A 167 14.24 -3.72 -15.10
N GLN A 168 14.71 -4.36 -16.16
CA GLN A 168 14.60 -5.79 -16.39
C GLN A 168 15.37 -6.61 -15.34
N ASN A 169 16.59 -6.18 -15.04
CA ASN A 169 17.51 -6.96 -14.21
C ASN A 169 17.15 -6.90 -12.72
N CYS A 170 16.81 -5.73 -12.19
CA CYS A 170 16.44 -5.58 -10.77
C CYS A 170 14.95 -5.82 -10.50
N GLY A 171 14.09 -5.57 -11.50
CA GLY A 171 12.67 -5.90 -11.44
C GLY A 171 11.93 -5.28 -10.27
N PHE A 172 12.20 -4.01 -9.94
CA PHE A 172 11.53 -3.34 -8.85
C PHE A 172 10.34 -2.50 -9.32
N PRO A 173 9.18 -2.66 -8.65
CA PRO A 173 8.00 -1.90 -8.99
C PRO A 173 8.00 -0.51 -8.35
N GLN A 174 7.61 0.49 -9.12
CA GLN A 174 7.33 1.85 -8.64
C GLN A 174 5.86 2.20 -8.80
N VAL A 175 5.26 2.81 -7.76
CA VAL A 175 3.89 3.33 -7.82
C VAL A 175 3.91 4.76 -8.30
N ARG A 176 3.28 5.04 -9.42
CA ARG A 176 2.98 6.40 -9.90
C ARG A 176 1.57 6.79 -9.47
N ILE A 177 1.41 7.96 -8.89
CA ILE A 177 0.11 8.51 -8.52
C ILE A 177 -0.16 9.74 -9.39
N ASN A 178 -1.26 9.72 -10.16
CA ASN A 178 -1.62 10.79 -11.10
C ASN A 178 -0.42 11.24 -11.96
N GLY A 179 0.38 10.29 -12.47
CA GLY A 179 1.53 10.55 -13.32
C GLY A 179 2.78 11.09 -12.64
N LEU A 180 2.78 11.25 -11.33
CA LEU A 180 3.98 11.55 -10.56
C LEU A 180 4.75 10.27 -10.26
N GLU A 181 6.07 10.33 -10.33
CA GLU A 181 6.98 9.19 -10.17
C GLU A 181 6.93 8.57 -8.77
N GLY A 182 7.43 7.34 -8.66
CA GLY A 182 7.47 6.59 -7.41
C GLY A 182 8.00 7.35 -6.20
N PRO A 183 9.12 8.07 -6.31
CA PRO A 183 9.67 8.88 -5.22
C PRO A 183 8.76 9.97 -4.64
N TYR A 184 7.71 10.35 -5.37
CA TYR A 184 6.67 11.30 -4.91
C TYR A 184 5.50 10.63 -4.19
N SER A 185 5.50 9.31 -4.10
CA SER A 185 4.45 8.51 -3.49
C SER A 185 4.92 7.98 -2.15
N GLN A 186 4.27 8.38 -1.05
CA GLN A 186 4.63 7.90 0.27
C GLN A 186 3.85 6.63 0.62
N VAL A 187 4.59 5.57 0.94
CA VAL A 187 4.02 4.32 1.46
C VAL A 187 4.03 4.35 2.99
N LEU A 188 2.91 3.97 3.57
CA LEU A 188 2.70 3.91 5.01
C LEU A 188 2.24 2.52 5.42
N ILE A 189 2.60 2.08 6.61
CA ILE A 189 1.98 0.93 7.28
C ILE A 189 1.30 1.43 8.56
N ASN A 190 -0.01 1.19 8.66
CA ASN A 190 -0.83 1.65 9.79
C ASN A 190 -0.67 3.16 10.06
N SER A 191 -0.70 3.97 8.99
CA SER A 191 -0.53 5.44 9.01
C SER A 191 0.84 5.94 9.47
N ARG A 192 1.88 5.10 9.41
CA ARG A 192 3.25 5.46 9.79
C ARG A 192 4.19 5.29 8.61
N PRO A 193 5.00 6.31 8.32
CA PRO A 193 6.08 6.16 7.36
C PRO A 193 7.13 5.21 7.96
N ILE A 194 7.21 4.00 7.43
CA ILE A 194 8.29 3.05 7.78
C ILE A 194 9.34 3.07 6.67
N VAL A 195 9.13 3.89 5.69
CA VAL A 195 9.92 3.90 4.48
C VAL A 195 11.24 4.61 4.75
N SER A 196 12.31 3.84 4.77
CA SER A 196 13.69 4.31 4.70
C SER A 196 14.03 4.81 3.30
N ALA A 197 15.20 5.37 3.10
CA ALA A 197 15.71 5.70 1.77
C ALA A 197 15.75 4.48 0.83
N LEU A 198 15.96 3.27 1.39
CA LEU A 198 16.02 2.00 0.64
C LEU A 198 14.68 1.34 0.36
N SER A 199 13.70 1.48 1.24
CA SER A 199 12.44 0.73 1.13
C SER A 199 11.41 1.35 0.19
N GLY A 200 11.67 2.56 -0.31
CA GLY A 200 10.79 3.24 -1.25
C GLY A 200 10.65 2.53 -2.60
N VAL A 201 11.64 1.75 -2.98
CA VAL A 201 11.71 1.06 -4.26
C VAL A 201 11.26 -0.40 -4.16
N TYR A 202 11.86 -1.18 -3.27
CA TYR A 202 11.55 -2.62 -3.16
C TYR A 202 10.40 -2.93 -2.20
N GLY A 203 10.00 -1.98 -1.36
CA GLY A 203 9.09 -2.19 -0.23
C GLY A 203 7.71 -2.75 -0.60
N LEU A 204 7.21 -2.48 -1.80
CA LEU A 204 5.86 -2.90 -2.21
C LEU A 204 5.70 -4.41 -2.39
N GLU A 205 6.72 -5.10 -2.92
CA GLU A 205 6.68 -6.55 -3.08
C GLU A 205 7.09 -7.30 -1.81
N GLN A 206 7.73 -6.61 -0.87
CA GLN A 206 8.15 -7.17 0.42
C GLN A 206 6.98 -7.27 1.42
N ILE A 207 5.86 -6.58 1.13
CA ILE A 207 4.65 -6.61 1.96
C ILE A 207 3.72 -7.72 1.45
N PRO A 208 3.58 -8.83 2.18
CA PRO A 208 2.74 -9.94 1.72
C PRO A 208 1.26 -9.59 1.84
N VAL A 209 0.49 -9.94 0.81
CA VAL A 209 -0.96 -9.69 0.73
C VAL A 209 -1.71 -10.30 1.92
N ASN A 210 -1.27 -11.44 2.43
CA ASN A 210 -1.93 -12.14 3.52
C ASN A 210 -1.91 -11.38 4.86
N MET A 211 -1.00 -10.40 5.05
CA MET A 211 -1.02 -9.52 6.24
C MET A 211 -1.93 -8.30 6.09
N ILE A 212 -2.35 -7.98 4.86
CA ILE A 212 -3.11 -6.77 4.53
C ILE A 212 -4.60 -6.99 4.85
N GLU A 213 -5.24 -6.02 5.48
CA GLU A 213 -6.70 -5.92 5.60
C GLU A 213 -7.29 -5.13 4.43
N ARG A 214 -6.69 -3.96 4.16
CA ARG A 214 -7.02 -3.08 3.03
C ARG A 214 -5.88 -2.11 2.75
N VAL A 215 -5.93 -1.49 1.58
CA VAL A 215 -5.02 -0.39 1.23
C VAL A 215 -5.84 0.86 0.97
N GLU A 216 -5.48 1.95 1.63
CA GLU A 216 -6.11 3.24 1.47
C GLU A 216 -5.18 4.18 0.70
N VAL A 217 -5.70 4.80 -0.36
CA VAL A 217 -4.93 5.73 -1.20
C VAL A 217 -5.55 7.11 -1.16
N VAL A 218 -4.75 8.09 -0.79
CA VAL A 218 -5.10 9.51 -0.86
C VAL A 218 -4.23 10.15 -1.94
N ARG A 219 -4.85 10.75 -2.94
CA ARG A 219 -4.17 11.43 -4.04
C ARG A 219 -3.95 12.91 -3.75
N GLY A 220 -2.91 13.50 -4.36
CA GLY A 220 -2.49 14.88 -4.09
C GLY A 220 -1.61 15.02 -2.86
N GLY A 221 -1.15 16.23 -2.56
CA GLY A 221 -0.19 16.49 -1.49
C GLY A 221 -0.66 16.01 -0.12
N GLY A 222 0.06 15.08 0.48
CA GLY A 222 -0.24 14.47 1.77
C GLY A 222 0.65 14.95 2.92
N SER A 223 1.61 15.85 2.64
CA SER A 223 2.64 16.22 3.62
C SER A 223 2.10 16.89 4.87
N ALA A 224 0.92 17.51 4.81
CA ALA A 224 0.26 18.09 5.98
C ALA A 224 -0.08 17.07 7.08
N LEU A 225 -0.18 15.77 6.74
CA LEU A 225 -0.39 14.70 7.72
C LEU A 225 0.82 13.78 7.87
N PHE A 226 1.46 13.45 6.75
CA PHE A 226 2.40 12.34 6.69
C PHE A 226 3.85 12.77 6.47
N GLY A 227 4.10 14.08 6.28
CA GLY A 227 5.43 14.66 6.18
C GLY A 227 6.07 14.50 4.80
N ALA A 228 7.39 14.31 4.77
CA ALA A 228 8.17 14.25 3.55
C ALA A 228 7.73 13.12 2.60
N ASN A 229 7.97 13.31 1.30
CA ASN A 229 7.70 12.40 0.18
C ASN A 229 6.21 12.21 -0.19
N ALA A 230 5.25 12.75 0.58
CA ALA A 230 3.84 12.71 0.23
C ALA A 230 3.48 13.84 -0.76
N VAL A 231 4.14 13.89 -1.91
CA VAL A 231 3.98 14.93 -2.94
C VAL A 231 2.84 14.59 -3.90
N GLY A 232 2.85 13.37 -4.45
CA GLY A 232 1.82 12.84 -5.34
C GLY A 232 0.64 12.21 -4.61
N GLY A 233 0.88 11.75 -3.39
CA GLY A 233 -0.11 11.08 -2.56
C GLY A 233 0.49 10.12 -1.54
N THR A 234 -0.41 9.39 -0.89
CA THR A 234 -0.03 8.37 0.10
C THR A 234 -0.73 7.04 -0.19
N VAL A 235 -0.01 5.94 -0.03
CA VAL A 235 -0.51 4.57 -0.06
C VAL A 235 -0.38 4.02 1.36
N ASN A 236 -1.48 3.91 2.08
CA ASN A 236 -1.49 3.47 3.47
C ASN A 236 -1.99 2.03 3.57
N ILE A 237 -1.14 1.14 3.99
CA ILE A 237 -1.40 -0.29 4.14
C ILE A 237 -1.91 -0.53 5.56
N ILE A 238 -3.16 -0.94 5.66
CA ILE A 238 -3.77 -1.32 6.92
C ILE A 238 -3.60 -2.81 7.10
N THR A 239 -2.92 -3.21 8.17
CA THR A 239 -2.65 -4.62 8.46
C THR A 239 -3.79 -5.24 9.26
N LYS A 240 -4.01 -6.55 9.06
CA LYS A 240 -5.03 -7.32 9.79
C LYS A 240 -4.82 -7.25 11.29
N ASP A 241 -5.87 -6.92 12.00
CA ASP A 241 -5.94 -6.99 13.46
C ASP A 241 -6.50 -8.36 13.90
N PRO A 242 -6.00 -8.98 14.96
CA PRO A 242 -6.63 -10.18 15.52
C PRO A 242 -7.99 -9.81 16.12
N THR A 243 -9.08 -10.22 15.47
CA THR A 243 -10.47 -9.96 15.90
C THR A 243 -11.21 -11.22 16.33
N SER A 244 -10.81 -12.37 15.77
CA SER A 244 -11.42 -13.68 16.06
C SER A 244 -10.37 -14.80 15.94
N ASN A 245 -10.71 -15.97 16.49
CA ASN A 245 -9.92 -17.17 16.27
C ASN A 245 -10.11 -17.66 14.84
N SER A 246 -9.04 -17.64 14.05
CA SER A 246 -9.10 -18.05 12.65
C SER A 246 -7.76 -18.58 12.18
N PHE A 247 -7.79 -19.35 11.09
CA PHE A 247 -6.58 -19.66 10.35
C PHE A 247 -6.84 -19.65 8.83
N SER A 248 -5.81 -19.39 8.06
CA SER A 248 -5.82 -19.59 6.62
C SER A 248 -4.48 -20.10 6.11
N LEU A 249 -4.55 -21.00 5.13
CA LEU A 249 -3.40 -21.52 4.40
C LEU A 249 -3.67 -21.29 2.92
N THR A 250 -2.69 -20.73 2.21
CA THR A 250 -2.77 -20.51 0.76
C THR A 250 -1.56 -21.12 0.06
N SER A 251 -1.75 -21.66 -1.12
CA SER A 251 -0.66 -22.09 -2.00
C SER A 251 -1.06 -21.78 -3.43
N ASN A 252 -0.19 -21.10 -4.16
CA ASN A 252 -0.36 -20.79 -5.56
C ASN A 252 0.86 -21.28 -6.35
N LEU A 253 0.60 -21.80 -7.53
CA LEU A 253 1.60 -22.18 -8.51
C LEU A 253 1.26 -21.47 -9.81
N ALA A 254 2.23 -20.75 -10.39
CA ALA A 254 2.08 -20.03 -11.65
C ALA A 254 3.18 -20.46 -12.63
N CYS A 255 2.84 -20.47 -13.93
CA CYS A 255 3.74 -20.77 -15.02
C CYS A 255 3.76 -19.59 -15.99
N TYR A 256 4.92 -18.98 -16.16
CA TYR A 256 5.17 -17.81 -17.01
C TYR A 256 5.66 -18.28 -18.38
N GLY A 257 5.02 -17.81 -19.44
CA GLY A 257 5.41 -18.13 -20.82
C GLY A 257 5.42 -19.62 -21.19
N GLY A 258 5.08 -20.51 -20.25
CA GLY A 258 5.06 -21.96 -20.44
C GLY A 258 6.29 -22.72 -19.90
N ASP A 259 7.34 -22.04 -19.45
CA ASP A 259 8.61 -22.67 -19.05
C ASP A 259 9.17 -22.19 -17.69
N SER A 260 8.79 -21.03 -17.19
CA SER A 260 9.23 -20.52 -15.89
C SER A 260 8.13 -20.63 -14.83
N TRP A 261 8.52 -20.97 -13.60
CA TRP A 261 7.59 -21.26 -12.51
C TRP A 261 7.78 -20.34 -11.33
N GLU A 262 6.63 -19.97 -10.74
CA GLU A 262 6.57 -19.29 -9.46
C GLU A 262 5.69 -20.07 -8.49
N GLN A 263 6.18 -20.27 -7.28
CA GLN A 263 5.43 -20.84 -6.16
C GLN A 263 5.29 -19.81 -5.06
N SER A 264 4.09 -19.62 -4.53
CA SER A 264 3.87 -18.88 -3.30
C SER A 264 3.06 -19.69 -2.29
N MET A 265 3.38 -19.51 -1.02
CA MET A 265 2.67 -20.10 0.12
C MET A 265 2.46 -19.05 1.17
N GLY A 266 1.26 -19.02 1.73
CA GLY A 266 0.92 -18.10 2.83
C GLY A 266 0.23 -18.86 3.97
N ALA A 267 0.53 -18.45 5.19
CA ALA A 267 -0.15 -18.95 6.39
C ALA A 267 -0.52 -17.79 7.29
N ASN A 268 -1.73 -17.81 7.84
CA ASN A 268 -2.17 -16.87 8.86
C ASN A 268 -2.83 -17.65 9.99
N ALA A 269 -2.64 -17.18 11.22
CA ALA A 269 -3.35 -17.67 12.39
C ALA A 269 -3.67 -16.49 13.32
N SER A 270 -4.87 -16.44 13.83
CA SER A 270 -5.31 -15.44 14.80
C SER A 270 -5.94 -16.11 16.00
N LEU A 271 -5.54 -15.65 17.18
CA LEU A 271 -6.06 -16.11 18.48
C LEU A 271 -6.45 -14.89 19.31
N VAL A 272 -7.66 -14.92 19.84
CA VAL A 272 -8.21 -13.83 20.66
C VAL A 272 -8.84 -14.43 21.90
N SER A 273 -8.60 -13.80 23.04
CA SER A 273 -9.25 -14.18 24.29
C SER A 273 -10.76 -13.94 24.24
N LYS A 274 -11.55 -14.77 24.94
CA LYS A 274 -13.02 -14.66 24.95
C LYS A 274 -13.55 -13.30 25.41
N ASP A 275 -12.81 -12.63 26.28
CA ASP A 275 -13.12 -11.28 26.79
C ASP A 275 -12.50 -10.15 25.97
N ASN A 276 -11.87 -10.49 24.84
CA ASN A 276 -11.18 -9.56 23.95
C ASN A 276 -10.10 -8.69 24.64
N THR A 277 -9.52 -9.20 25.74
CA THR A 277 -8.48 -8.50 26.50
C THR A 277 -7.12 -8.60 25.80
N TYR A 278 -6.82 -9.72 25.17
CA TYR A 278 -5.59 -9.88 24.39
C TYR A 278 -5.83 -10.72 23.13
N GLY A 279 -5.02 -10.48 22.13
CA GLY A 279 -5.04 -11.25 20.89
C GLY A 279 -3.69 -11.20 20.20
N ILE A 280 -3.45 -12.20 19.37
CA ILE A 280 -2.26 -12.30 18.53
C ILE A 280 -2.63 -12.84 17.16
N ALA A 281 -2.10 -12.20 16.11
CA ALA A 281 -2.11 -12.71 14.75
C ALA A 281 -0.67 -12.99 14.31
N LEU A 282 -0.48 -14.13 13.69
CA LEU A 282 0.78 -14.58 13.07
C LEU A 282 0.57 -14.73 11.59
N TYR A 283 1.56 -14.38 10.79
CA TYR A 283 1.54 -14.63 9.36
C TYR A 283 2.91 -15.04 8.86
N GLU A 284 2.92 -15.88 7.85
CA GLU A 284 4.10 -16.29 7.10
C GLU A 284 3.79 -16.24 5.61
N ASN A 285 4.76 -15.85 4.82
CA ASN A 285 4.66 -15.85 3.36
C ASN A 285 5.99 -16.29 2.75
N TYR A 286 5.93 -17.27 1.89
CA TYR A 286 7.04 -17.73 1.08
C TYR A 286 6.72 -17.53 -0.39
N ARG A 287 7.65 -16.97 -1.17
CA ARG A 287 7.55 -16.77 -2.61
C ARG A 287 8.86 -17.15 -3.28
N ASN A 288 8.81 -17.97 -4.30
CA ASN A 288 9.97 -18.36 -5.08
C ASN A 288 9.61 -18.37 -6.56
N ARG A 289 10.26 -17.50 -7.34
CA ARG A 289 10.14 -17.40 -8.80
C ARG A 289 11.47 -17.73 -9.47
N ASN A 290 11.44 -18.59 -10.47
CA ASN A 290 12.54 -18.82 -11.37
C ASN A 290 12.70 -17.63 -12.34
N PRO A 291 13.89 -17.37 -12.89
CA PRO A 291 14.06 -16.36 -13.92
C PRO A 291 13.27 -16.75 -15.18
N TYR A 292 12.80 -15.74 -15.91
CA TYR A 292 12.12 -15.92 -17.20
C TYR A 292 12.83 -15.09 -18.27
N ASP A 293 13.23 -15.74 -19.34
CA ASP A 293 13.82 -15.19 -20.54
C ASP A 293 12.73 -15.20 -21.63
N HIS A 294 12.28 -14.02 -22.06
CA HIS A 294 11.15 -13.89 -22.99
C HIS A 294 11.55 -14.11 -24.43
N ASP A 295 12.70 -13.60 -24.84
CA ASP A 295 13.13 -13.56 -26.23
C ASP A 295 14.21 -14.60 -26.58
N GLY A 296 14.62 -15.43 -25.61
CA GLY A 296 15.52 -16.58 -25.77
C GLY A 296 16.98 -16.17 -25.97
N ASP A 297 17.40 -15.00 -25.53
CA ASP A 297 18.78 -14.52 -25.66
C ASP A 297 19.70 -14.97 -24.51
N GLY A 298 19.16 -15.64 -23.50
CA GLY A 298 19.86 -16.12 -22.32
C GLY A 298 19.88 -15.16 -21.14
N PHE A 299 19.23 -13.99 -21.27
CA PHE A 299 19.08 -13.00 -20.21
C PHE A 299 17.62 -12.90 -19.77
N SER A 300 17.40 -12.62 -18.49
CA SER A 300 16.03 -12.58 -17.97
C SER A 300 15.36 -11.22 -18.12
N GLU A 301 14.08 -11.21 -18.50
CA GLU A 301 13.16 -10.07 -18.39
C GLU A 301 12.44 -10.07 -17.04
N LEU A 302 12.25 -11.26 -16.45
CA LEU A 302 11.81 -11.38 -15.06
C LEU A 302 12.89 -12.09 -14.26
N GLY A 303 13.47 -11.39 -13.30
CA GLY A 303 14.53 -11.93 -12.45
C GLY A 303 14.05 -13.04 -11.51
N LYS A 304 14.99 -13.81 -11.00
CA LYS A 304 14.79 -14.75 -9.89
C LYS A 304 14.42 -14.01 -8.62
N VAL A 305 13.40 -14.50 -7.92
CA VAL A 305 12.96 -13.95 -6.62
C VAL A 305 12.84 -15.10 -5.62
N ASN A 306 13.36 -14.89 -4.41
CA ASN A 306 13.10 -15.76 -3.26
C ASN A 306 12.85 -14.86 -2.04
N ILE A 307 11.63 -14.87 -1.53
CA ILE A 307 11.19 -14.05 -0.39
C ILE A 307 10.63 -14.96 0.67
N ASN A 308 11.04 -14.74 1.91
CA ASN A 308 10.45 -15.36 3.08
C ASN A 308 10.16 -14.25 4.10
N THR A 309 8.89 -14.07 4.44
CA THR A 309 8.42 -13.07 5.40
C THR A 309 7.68 -13.75 6.53
N PHE A 310 8.08 -13.46 7.75
CA PHE A 310 7.34 -13.84 8.96
C PHE A 310 6.98 -12.60 9.73
N GLY A 311 5.77 -12.55 10.31
CA GLY A 311 5.38 -11.45 11.16
C GLY A 311 4.32 -11.81 12.17
N MET A 312 4.15 -10.88 13.11
CA MET A 312 3.13 -10.96 14.14
C MET A 312 2.56 -9.58 14.45
N ARG A 313 1.30 -9.60 14.88
CA ARG A 313 0.63 -8.45 15.48
C ARG A 313 -0.11 -8.91 16.73
N ALA A 314 0.09 -8.22 17.85
CA ALA A 314 -0.54 -8.55 19.10
C ALA A 314 -1.14 -7.31 19.75
N PHE A 315 -2.17 -7.50 20.56
CA PHE A 315 -2.68 -6.45 21.41
C PHE A 315 -2.93 -6.95 22.83
N TYR A 316 -2.89 -5.99 23.75
CA TYR A 316 -3.33 -6.15 25.15
C TYR A 316 -4.13 -4.92 25.56
N ARG A 317 -5.32 -5.15 26.13
CA ARG A 317 -6.22 -4.12 26.66
C ARG A 317 -6.20 -4.15 28.18
N PRO A 318 -5.33 -3.38 28.84
CA PRO A 318 -5.28 -3.33 30.31
C PRO A 318 -6.54 -2.73 30.92
N SER A 319 -7.29 -1.96 30.15
CA SER A 319 -8.61 -1.47 30.47
C SER A 319 -9.40 -1.25 29.20
N TYR A 320 -10.70 -1.13 29.32
CA TYR A 320 -11.58 -0.83 28.20
C TYR A 320 -11.16 0.42 27.40
N THR A 321 -10.62 1.45 28.08
CA THR A 321 -10.16 2.69 27.45
C THR A 321 -8.68 2.72 27.08
N SER A 322 -7.99 1.58 27.17
CA SER A 322 -6.54 1.51 26.92
C SER A 322 -6.21 0.29 26.08
N ARG A 323 -5.40 0.48 25.06
CA ARG A 323 -4.89 -0.60 24.22
C ARG A 323 -3.40 -0.43 23.98
N LEU A 324 -2.65 -1.49 24.22
CA LEU A 324 -1.25 -1.64 23.82
C LEU A 324 -1.22 -2.56 22.61
N SER A 325 -0.62 -2.13 21.51
CA SER A 325 -0.42 -2.95 20.31
C SER A 325 1.06 -3.11 20.04
N LEU A 326 1.46 -4.32 19.64
CA LEU A 326 2.82 -4.67 19.24
C LEU A 326 2.79 -5.27 17.85
N GLU A 327 3.71 -4.88 16.99
CA GLU A 327 3.90 -5.46 15.68
C GLU A 327 5.38 -5.75 15.41
N TYR A 328 5.65 -6.85 14.72
CA TYR A 328 6.98 -7.22 14.27
C TYR A 328 6.89 -8.00 12.97
N HIS A 329 7.79 -7.72 12.04
CA HIS A 329 7.98 -8.56 10.87
C HIS A 329 9.44 -8.61 10.45
N THR A 330 9.83 -9.73 9.84
CA THR A 330 11.13 -9.93 9.25
C THR A 330 10.98 -10.48 7.84
N THR A 331 11.77 -9.97 6.92
CA THR A 331 11.79 -10.41 5.52
C THR A 331 13.22 -10.74 5.12
N ASN A 332 13.40 -11.93 4.57
CA ASN A 332 14.63 -12.33 3.88
C ASN A 332 14.32 -12.40 2.39
N GLU A 333 15.03 -11.63 1.60
CA GLU A 333 14.81 -11.53 0.17
C GLU A 333 16.09 -11.74 -0.60
N LEU A 334 16.01 -12.49 -1.69
CA LEU A 334 16.99 -12.56 -2.76
C LEU A 334 16.30 -12.20 -4.07
N ARG A 335 16.82 -11.19 -4.76
CA ARG A 335 16.49 -10.87 -6.16
C ARG A 335 17.72 -10.97 -7.01
N ARG A 336 17.59 -11.50 -8.21
CA ARG A 336 18.67 -11.54 -9.19
C ARG A 336 18.10 -11.54 -10.59
N GLY A 337 18.55 -10.61 -11.42
CA GLY A 337 18.32 -10.61 -12.87
C GLY A 337 19.62 -10.62 -13.64
N GLY A 338 19.54 -10.75 -14.95
CA GLY A 338 20.66 -10.90 -15.86
C GLY A 338 20.76 -12.32 -16.41
N ASN A 339 21.95 -12.89 -16.39
CA ASN A 339 22.18 -14.24 -16.95
C ASN A 339 23.01 -15.13 -16.01
N LYS A 340 23.30 -16.37 -16.46
CA LYS A 340 24.20 -17.35 -15.79
C LYS A 340 23.90 -17.50 -14.29
N PHE A 341 22.63 -17.77 -13.97
CA PHE A 341 22.11 -17.82 -12.59
C PHE A 341 22.78 -18.84 -11.67
N ASP A 342 23.48 -19.85 -12.22
CA ASP A 342 24.21 -20.87 -11.48
C ASP A 342 25.62 -20.44 -11.06
N LEU A 343 26.13 -19.33 -11.63
CA LEU A 343 27.46 -18.76 -11.32
C LEU A 343 27.37 -17.65 -10.26
N GLN A 344 28.53 -17.24 -9.75
CA GLN A 344 28.59 -16.05 -8.88
C GLN A 344 28.22 -14.79 -9.69
N PRO A 345 27.69 -13.74 -9.05
CA PRO A 345 27.28 -12.53 -9.75
C PRO A 345 28.35 -11.95 -10.68
N HIS A 346 29.60 -11.86 -10.22
CA HIS A 346 30.72 -11.32 -11.01
C HIS A 346 31.26 -12.26 -12.10
N GLU A 347 30.74 -13.47 -12.22
CA GLU A 347 31.07 -14.41 -13.31
C GLU A 347 30.03 -14.36 -14.45
N SER A 348 28.95 -13.59 -14.23
CA SER A 348 27.89 -13.35 -15.23
C SER A 348 28.29 -12.20 -16.16
N ASP A 349 27.69 -12.16 -17.35
CA ASP A 349 27.95 -11.08 -18.29
C ASP A 349 27.27 -9.78 -17.86
N ILE A 350 25.99 -9.89 -17.40
CA ILE A 350 25.28 -8.85 -16.63
C ILE A 350 24.59 -9.50 -15.43
N THR A 351 24.68 -8.89 -14.29
CA THR A 351 23.86 -9.28 -13.11
C THR A 351 23.57 -8.08 -12.23
N GLU A 352 22.31 -7.97 -11.87
CA GLU A 352 21.86 -7.18 -10.75
C GLU A 352 21.32 -8.12 -9.68
N GLN A 353 21.95 -8.12 -8.51
CA GLN A 353 21.53 -8.96 -7.40
C GLN A 353 21.46 -8.16 -6.12
N THR A 354 20.36 -8.34 -5.39
CA THR A 354 20.20 -7.83 -4.01
C THR A 354 19.81 -8.95 -3.06
N LYS A 355 20.41 -8.92 -1.88
CA LYS A 355 20.01 -9.73 -0.73
C LYS A 355 19.65 -8.80 0.41
N HIS A 356 18.40 -8.81 0.83
CA HIS A 356 17.91 -8.00 1.94
C HIS A 356 17.60 -8.87 3.15
N VAL A 357 17.98 -8.38 4.33
CA VAL A 357 17.44 -8.82 5.61
C VAL A 357 16.80 -7.60 6.26
N ILE A 358 15.47 -7.63 6.34
CA ILE A 358 14.68 -6.53 6.86
C ILE A 358 14.06 -6.97 8.18
N ASN A 359 14.26 -6.16 9.23
CA ASN A 359 13.58 -6.34 10.50
C ASN A 359 12.83 -5.05 10.83
N SER A 360 11.55 -5.15 11.08
CA SER A 360 10.70 -4.00 11.37
C SER A 360 9.76 -4.31 12.51
N GLY A 361 9.48 -3.31 13.32
CA GLY A 361 8.55 -3.48 14.42
C GLY A 361 8.07 -2.15 14.99
N GLY A 362 7.01 -2.23 15.79
CA GLY A 362 6.43 -1.05 16.39
C GLY A 362 5.60 -1.35 17.60
N VAL A 363 5.44 -0.34 18.45
CA VAL A 363 4.57 -0.34 19.62
C VAL A 363 3.66 0.87 19.57
N THR A 364 2.37 0.67 19.93
CA THR A 364 1.40 1.75 20.06
C THR A 364 0.65 1.58 21.37
N TYR A 365 0.50 2.69 22.08
CA TYR A 365 -0.37 2.76 23.24
C TYR A 365 -1.45 3.81 23.02
N ASP A 366 -2.68 3.36 22.95
CA ASP A 366 -3.88 4.19 22.82
C ASP A 366 -4.55 4.33 24.18
N LYS A 367 -4.96 5.56 24.52
CA LYS A 367 -5.73 5.89 25.74
C LYS A 367 -6.87 6.83 25.40
N GLY A 368 -8.10 6.38 25.64
CA GLY A 368 -9.31 7.18 25.56
C GLY A 368 -9.81 7.63 26.95
N TRP A 369 -10.54 8.75 27.00
CA TRP A 369 -11.25 9.22 28.20
C TRP A 369 -12.49 10.06 27.83
N ARG A 370 -13.33 10.34 28.82
CA ARG A 370 -14.62 11.04 28.64
C ARG A 370 -15.51 10.40 27.57
N GLY A 371 -15.69 9.07 27.64
CA GLY A 371 -16.49 8.35 26.64
C GLY A 371 -15.87 8.38 25.25
N TYR A 372 -14.53 8.36 25.18
CA TYR A 372 -13.73 8.45 23.94
C TYR A 372 -13.85 9.77 23.14
N LYS A 373 -14.52 10.80 23.69
CA LYS A 373 -14.43 12.13 23.09
C LYS A 373 -12.97 12.63 22.98
N HIS A 374 -12.06 12.05 23.75
CA HIS A 374 -10.63 12.35 23.70
C HIS A 374 -9.82 11.07 23.61
N LYS A 375 -8.83 11.07 22.74
CA LYS A 375 -7.88 9.95 22.55
C LYS A 375 -6.44 10.48 22.48
N LEU A 376 -5.53 9.80 23.16
CA LEU A 376 -4.08 9.97 23.02
C LEU A 376 -3.50 8.66 22.48
N SER A 377 -2.71 8.76 21.44
CA SER A 377 -1.95 7.66 20.84
C SER A 377 -0.47 7.96 20.95
N LEU A 378 0.29 7.11 21.63
CA LEU A 378 1.74 7.14 21.69
C LEU A 378 2.28 5.99 20.85
N PHE A 379 3.27 6.26 20.01
CA PHE A 379 3.84 5.22 19.17
C PHE A 379 5.34 5.35 18.97
N ALA A 380 5.98 4.21 18.72
CA ALA A 380 7.34 4.13 18.22
C ALA A 380 7.44 2.97 17.23
N SER A 381 8.18 3.16 16.16
CA SER A 381 8.45 2.12 15.15
C SER A 381 9.90 2.19 14.72
N VAL A 382 10.48 1.04 14.37
CA VAL A 382 11.85 0.90 13.91
C VAL A 382 11.92 -0.05 12.73
N GLN A 383 12.77 0.23 11.77
CA GLN A 383 13.11 -0.65 10.67
C GLN A 383 14.64 -0.66 10.49
N HIS A 384 15.21 -1.85 10.34
CA HIS A 384 16.60 -2.06 10.01
C HIS A 384 16.70 -2.92 8.75
N ILE A 385 17.49 -2.47 7.78
CA ILE A 385 17.74 -3.15 6.51
C ILE A 385 19.24 -3.38 6.37
N ASP A 386 19.65 -4.64 6.26
CA ASP A 386 20.99 -5.05 5.80
C ASP A 386 20.85 -5.51 4.36
N ARG A 387 21.52 -4.82 3.43
CA ARG A 387 21.51 -5.15 2.01
C ARG A 387 22.91 -5.48 1.53
N ASN A 388 23.05 -6.64 0.91
CA ASN A 388 24.22 -6.97 0.09
C ASN A 388 23.79 -6.90 -1.38
N SER A 389 24.49 -6.12 -2.19
CA SER A 389 24.18 -5.88 -3.59
C SER A 389 25.34 -6.24 -4.50
N TYR A 390 25.01 -6.53 -5.73
CA TYR A 390 25.92 -6.58 -6.87
C TYR A 390 25.20 -5.94 -8.05
N TYR A 391 25.78 -4.88 -8.62
CA TYR A 391 25.28 -4.19 -9.80
C TYR A 391 26.40 -4.10 -10.80
N GLY A 392 26.53 -5.06 -11.69
CA GLY A 392 27.66 -5.11 -12.59
C GLY A 392 27.43 -5.88 -13.88
N ALA A 393 28.28 -5.56 -14.85
CA ALA A 393 28.40 -6.27 -16.11
C ALA A 393 29.87 -6.57 -16.41
N GLN A 394 30.11 -7.26 -17.56
CA GLN A 394 31.45 -7.59 -18.03
C GLN A 394 32.32 -8.31 -16.99
N ARG A 395 31.69 -9.03 -16.06
CA ARG A 395 32.34 -9.79 -14.97
C ARG A 395 33.15 -8.94 -14.02
N ASP A 396 32.69 -7.72 -13.71
CA ASP A 396 33.39 -6.80 -12.83
C ASP A 396 33.38 -7.28 -11.37
N PRO A 397 34.53 -7.62 -10.76
CA PRO A 397 34.59 -8.01 -9.36
C PRO A 397 34.44 -6.83 -8.37
N ASN A 398 34.42 -5.58 -8.85
CA ASN A 398 34.34 -4.38 -8.04
C ASN A 398 32.91 -3.95 -7.74
N ALA A 399 31.90 -4.53 -8.41
CA ALA A 399 30.50 -4.08 -8.35
C ALA A 399 29.74 -4.55 -7.10
N TYR A 400 30.41 -5.11 -6.10
CA TYR A 400 29.79 -5.50 -4.83
C TYR A 400 29.60 -4.31 -3.91
N GLY A 401 28.40 -4.24 -3.33
CA GLY A 401 28.02 -3.23 -2.35
C GLY A 401 27.42 -3.82 -1.08
N LYS A 402 27.51 -3.05 -0.01
CA LYS A 402 26.84 -3.33 1.25
C LYS A 402 26.20 -2.06 1.77
N THR A 403 24.91 -2.15 2.15
CA THR A 403 24.15 -1.03 2.71
C THR A 403 23.55 -1.45 4.04
N ASP A 404 23.73 -0.61 5.06
CA ASP A 404 23.07 -0.69 6.37
C ASP A 404 22.17 0.53 6.51
N ASP A 405 20.88 0.32 6.78
CA ASP A 405 19.88 1.39 6.88
C ASP A 405 19.03 1.18 8.13
N LEU A 406 19.12 2.11 9.06
CA LEU A 406 18.31 2.16 10.27
C LEU A 406 17.39 3.37 10.25
N THR A 407 16.09 3.11 10.22
CA THR A 407 15.05 4.15 10.34
C THR A 407 14.24 3.91 11.60
N TRP A 408 13.99 4.95 12.38
CA TRP A 408 13.02 4.91 13.46
C TRP A 408 12.19 6.19 13.54
N ILE A 409 10.97 6.05 14.05
CA ILE A 409 10.03 7.14 14.28
C ILE A 409 9.35 6.95 15.62
N ALA A 410 9.19 8.05 16.37
CA ALA A 410 8.36 8.07 17.58
C ALA A 410 7.49 9.31 17.59
N GLY A 411 6.31 9.22 18.19
CA GLY A 411 5.40 10.34 18.22
C GLY A 411 4.24 10.17 19.18
N ALA A 412 3.48 11.28 19.30
CA ALA A 412 2.25 11.35 20.06
C ALA A 412 1.19 12.07 19.22
N THR A 413 -0.01 11.50 19.17
CA THR A 413 -1.16 12.11 18.50
C THR A 413 -2.31 12.23 19.48
N TYR A 414 -2.87 13.42 19.60
CA TYR A 414 -4.07 13.68 20.37
C TYR A 414 -5.23 13.97 19.42
N THR A 415 -6.38 13.36 19.67
CA THR A 415 -7.66 13.64 19.00
C THR A 415 -8.71 14.00 20.05
N GLY A 416 -9.46 15.07 19.84
CA GLY A 416 -10.52 15.52 20.72
C GLY A 416 -11.76 16.00 19.99
N GLN A 417 -12.93 15.48 20.36
CA GLN A 417 -14.21 16.03 19.93
C GLN A 417 -14.56 17.23 20.79
N ILE A 418 -14.90 18.33 20.14
CA ILE A 418 -15.26 19.61 20.77
C ILE A 418 -16.70 19.91 20.36
N ASP A 419 -17.61 19.87 21.33
CA ASP A 419 -19.06 19.97 21.09
C ASP A 419 -19.45 21.32 20.45
N ASN A 420 -18.69 22.41 20.70
CA ASN A 420 -18.90 23.69 20.08
C ASN A 420 -17.55 24.43 19.93
N CYS A 421 -17.06 24.53 18.70
CA CYS A 421 -15.81 25.19 18.36
C CYS A 421 -16.09 26.24 17.27
N LEU A 422 -16.07 27.52 17.62
CA LEU A 422 -16.39 28.64 16.76
C LEU A 422 -17.85 28.64 16.31
N PHE A 423 -18.21 27.82 15.32
CA PHE A 423 -19.53 27.83 14.67
C PHE A 423 -20.20 26.45 14.56
N SER A 424 -19.52 25.39 14.93
CA SER A 424 -20.09 24.01 14.90
C SER A 424 -19.32 23.05 15.80
N PRO A 425 -19.84 21.83 16.05
CA PRO A 425 -19.04 20.73 16.57
C PRO A 425 -17.82 20.50 15.69
N SER A 426 -16.71 20.07 16.30
CA SER A 426 -15.48 19.79 15.56
C SER A 426 -14.69 18.65 16.15
N VAL A 427 -13.81 18.08 15.30
CA VAL A 427 -12.79 17.13 15.70
C VAL A 427 -11.42 17.79 15.54
N PHE A 428 -10.74 18.00 16.65
CA PHE A 428 -9.38 18.53 16.68
C PHE A 428 -8.38 17.39 16.77
N THR A 429 -7.38 17.38 15.88
CA THR A 429 -6.28 16.42 15.90
C THR A 429 -4.96 17.17 15.88
N SER A 430 -4.03 16.82 16.78
CA SER A 430 -2.68 17.39 16.79
C SER A 430 -1.65 16.33 17.17
N GLY A 431 -0.41 16.53 16.77
CA GLY A 431 0.64 15.58 17.12
C GLY A 431 2.05 16.13 16.96
N ILE A 432 2.97 15.44 17.59
CA ILE A 432 4.40 15.63 17.45
C ILE A 432 5.04 14.34 17.00
N GLU A 433 6.03 14.43 16.11
CA GLU A 433 6.75 13.28 15.59
C GLU A 433 8.23 13.61 15.50
N TYR A 434 9.06 12.62 15.75
CA TYR A 434 10.49 12.67 15.48
C TYR A 434 10.89 11.43 14.72
N GLN A 435 11.60 11.63 13.60
CA GLN A 435 12.08 10.57 12.73
C GLN A 435 13.58 10.73 12.54
N GLU A 436 14.29 9.60 12.54
CA GLU A 436 15.71 9.53 12.18
C GLU A 436 15.94 8.37 11.22
N ASN A 437 16.71 8.62 10.16
CA ASN A 437 17.23 7.62 9.24
C ASN A 437 18.73 7.73 9.16
N LYS A 438 19.42 6.62 9.38
CA LYS A 438 20.86 6.47 9.22
C LYS A 438 21.16 5.45 8.16
N LEU A 439 21.78 5.91 7.09
CA LEU A 439 22.19 5.10 5.96
C LEU A 439 23.71 5.07 5.85
N HIS A 440 24.28 3.89 5.67
CA HIS A 440 25.68 3.70 5.33
C HIS A 440 25.79 2.75 4.16
N ASP A 441 26.21 3.24 2.99
CA ASP A 441 26.37 2.47 1.76
C ASP A 441 27.84 2.45 1.34
N ILE A 442 28.37 1.25 1.13
CA ILE A 442 29.77 1.01 0.81
C ILE A 442 29.87 0.16 -0.46
N MET A 443 30.64 0.63 -1.43
CA MET A 443 31.11 -0.13 -2.58
C MET A 443 32.63 -0.02 -2.66
N THR A 444 33.33 -0.92 -2.00
CA THR A 444 34.80 -0.85 -1.84
C THR A 444 35.53 -0.87 -3.18
N GLY A 445 35.03 -1.66 -4.16
CA GLY A 445 35.63 -1.73 -5.48
C GLY A 445 35.58 -0.41 -6.25
N TYR A 446 34.52 0.38 -6.04
CA TYR A 446 34.34 1.71 -6.64
C TYR A 446 34.75 2.84 -5.70
N LYS A 447 35.39 2.54 -4.56
CA LYS A 447 35.80 3.51 -3.55
C LYS A 447 34.70 4.43 -3.05
N ARG A 448 33.44 3.94 -3.11
CA ARG A 448 32.27 4.66 -2.60
C ARG A 448 32.05 4.32 -1.12
N ASP A 449 31.97 5.33 -0.27
CA ASP A 449 31.58 5.26 1.14
C ASP A 449 30.65 6.44 1.41
N MET A 450 29.32 6.17 1.37
CA MET A 450 28.29 7.19 1.56
C MET A 450 27.63 7.01 2.92
N LYS A 451 27.60 8.08 3.70
CA LYS A 451 26.90 8.15 4.98
C LYS A 451 25.86 9.25 4.94
N GLN A 452 24.65 8.94 5.36
CA GLN A 452 23.57 9.89 5.46
C GLN A 452 22.90 9.78 6.83
N ASP A 453 22.68 10.92 7.47
CA ASP A 453 21.96 11.05 8.73
C ASP A 453 20.85 12.08 8.53
N VAL A 454 19.61 11.61 8.44
CA VAL A 454 18.43 12.45 8.25
C VAL A 454 17.63 12.47 9.54
N ARG A 455 17.34 13.67 10.05
CA ARG A 455 16.54 13.88 11.25
C ARG A 455 15.43 14.90 10.99
N ILE A 456 14.20 14.52 11.32
CA ILE A 456 13.02 15.36 11.10
C ILE A 456 12.25 15.47 12.41
N ALA A 457 12.10 16.69 12.93
CA ALA A 457 11.19 16.99 14.03
C ALA A 457 9.95 17.69 13.47
N SER A 458 8.77 17.22 13.85
CA SER A 458 7.51 17.63 13.24
C SER A 458 6.45 17.96 14.28
N PHE A 459 5.67 18.99 13.99
CA PHE A 459 4.41 19.30 14.68
C PHE A 459 3.31 19.45 13.66
N PHE A 460 2.13 18.88 13.92
CA PHE A 460 0.95 19.11 13.10
C PHE A 460 -0.28 19.38 13.95
N ALA A 461 -1.19 20.16 13.42
CA ALA A 461 -2.50 20.40 13.99
C ALA A 461 -3.53 20.60 12.88
N GLN A 462 -4.73 20.08 13.10
CA GLN A 462 -5.87 20.25 12.20
C GLN A 462 -7.16 20.29 13.00
N ASN A 463 -8.16 20.94 12.43
CA ASN A 463 -9.53 20.92 12.94
C ASN A 463 -10.51 20.65 11.79
N GLU A 464 -11.47 19.79 12.03
CA GLU A 464 -12.56 19.47 11.11
C GLU A 464 -13.88 19.90 11.74
N TRP A 465 -14.57 20.84 11.13
CA TRP A 465 -15.89 21.32 11.52
C TRP A 465 -16.96 20.64 10.68
N ASP A 466 -17.91 19.97 11.33
CA ASP A 466 -19.10 19.41 10.66
C ASP A 466 -20.32 20.32 10.87
N MET A 467 -20.84 20.83 9.75
CA MET A 467 -21.97 21.77 9.71
C MET A 467 -23.18 21.13 9.01
N ASN A 468 -23.37 19.82 9.10
CA ASN A 468 -24.40 19.01 8.43
C ASN A 468 -24.28 19.02 6.90
N LEU A 469 -24.48 20.18 6.26
CA LEU A 469 -24.43 20.33 4.80
C LEU A 469 -22.98 20.45 4.29
N PHE A 470 -22.08 21.00 5.13
CA PHE A 470 -20.67 21.21 4.82
C PHE A 470 -19.79 20.59 5.92
N SER A 471 -18.65 20.04 5.53
CA SER A 471 -17.55 19.77 6.45
C SER A 471 -16.31 20.55 5.96
N LEU A 472 -15.68 21.30 6.86
CA LEU A 472 -14.46 22.08 6.58
C LEU A 472 -13.33 21.53 7.43
N LEU A 473 -12.26 21.06 6.78
CA LEU A 473 -11.04 20.68 7.46
C LEU A 473 -9.93 21.67 7.10
N MET A 474 -9.26 22.19 8.11
CA MET A 474 -8.06 23.01 7.96
C MET A 474 -6.93 22.42 8.80
N GLY A 475 -5.76 22.30 8.21
CA GLY A 475 -4.58 21.73 8.87
C GLY A 475 -3.29 22.42 8.48
N LEU A 476 -2.31 22.33 9.36
CA LEU A 476 -0.96 22.80 9.15
C LEU A 476 0.02 21.83 9.79
N ARG A 477 1.08 21.50 9.07
CA ARG A 477 2.25 20.81 9.60
C ARG A 477 3.49 21.68 9.45
N VAL A 478 4.37 21.59 10.42
CA VAL A 478 5.68 22.25 10.42
C VAL A 478 6.72 21.17 10.64
N ASP A 479 7.64 21.04 9.69
CA ASP A 479 8.75 20.09 9.73
C ASP A 479 10.08 20.84 9.84
N LYS A 480 10.94 20.47 10.78
CA LYS A 480 12.33 20.88 10.82
C LYS A 480 13.21 19.70 10.42
N HIS A 481 13.74 19.79 9.22
CA HIS A 481 14.67 18.83 8.63
C HIS A 481 16.11 19.28 8.86
N ASN A 482 17.03 18.37 9.21
CA ASN A 482 18.43 18.76 9.47
C ASN A 482 19.19 19.22 8.21
N LEU A 483 18.79 18.76 7.02
CA LEU A 483 19.41 19.15 5.74
C LEU A 483 18.79 20.42 5.13
N ILE A 484 17.84 21.06 5.81
CA ILE A 484 17.13 22.25 5.32
C ILE A 484 17.19 23.33 6.38
N ASP A 485 17.65 24.53 5.99
CA ASP A 485 17.87 25.63 6.93
C ASP A 485 16.57 26.15 7.55
N ASN A 486 15.53 26.27 6.75
CA ASN A 486 14.25 26.82 7.19
C ASN A 486 13.24 25.73 7.52
N PRO A 487 12.35 25.94 8.50
CA PRO A 487 11.21 25.07 8.72
C PRO A 487 10.31 25.01 7.48
N ILE A 488 9.76 23.83 7.20
CA ILE A 488 8.86 23.59 6.10
C ILE A 488 7.43 23.66 6.62
N PHE A 489 6.61 24.50 6.00
CA PHE A 489 5.19 24.64 6.30
C PHE A 489 4.37 23.93 5.24
N SER A 490 3.50 23.02 5.67
CA SER A 490 2.62 22.23 4.81
C SER A 490 1.16 22.45 5.20
N PRO A 491 0.49 23.48 4.64
CA PRO A 491 -0.94 23.71 4.86
C PRO A 491 -1.80 22.75 4.03
N ARG A 492 -3.03 22.50 4.52
CA ARG A 492 -4.12 21.87 3.77
C ARG A 492 -5.47 22.47 4.13
N VAL A 493 -6.37 22.49 3.16
CA VAL A 493 -7.77 22.90 3.32
C VAL A 493 -8.64 21.98 2.49
N ASN A 494 -9.66 21.41 3.12
CA ASN A 494 -10.60 20.52 2.47
C ASN A 494 -12.03 20.96 2.79
N LEU A 495 -12.86 21.08 1.77
CA LEU A 495 -14.27 21.38 1.88
C LEU A 495 -15.07 20.22 1.29
N LEU A 496 -15.95 19.64 2.09
CA LEU A 496 -16.91 18.64 1.68
C LEU A 496 -18.32 19.27 1.73
N PHE A 497 -19.05 19.17 0.63
CA PHE A 497 -20.44 19.58 0.50
C PHE A 497 -21.33 18.36 0.34
N LYS A 498 -22.36 18.21 1.21
CA LYS A 498 -23.26 17.05 1.31
C LYS A 498 -24.71 17.49 1.08
N PRO A 499 -25.14 17.87 -0.14
CA PRO A 499 -26.52 18.33 -0.40
C PRO A 499 -27.57 17.24 -0.20
N SER A 500 -27.17 15.96 -0.39
CA SER A 500 -28.00 14.80 -0.12
C SER A 500 -27.16 13.61 0.32
N ARG A 501 -27.81 12.51 0.73
CA ARG A 501 -27.10 11.25 1.00
C ARG A 501 -26.52 10.61 -0.26
N GLU A 502 -26.99 10.98 -1.43
CA GLU A 502 -26.58 10.40 -2.70
C GLU A 502 -25.46 11.19 -3.37
N LEU A 503 -25.42 12.52 -3.20
CA LEU A 503 -24.52 13.42 -3.88
C LEU A 503 -23.59 14.12 -2.90
N GLN A 504 -22.31 14.11 -3.22
CA GLN A 504 -21.27 14.82 -2.48
C GLN A 504 -20.31 15.51 -3.45
N ALA A 505 -19.79 16.65 -3.04
CA ALA A 505 -18.74 17.36 -3.76
C ALA A 505 -17.61 17.73 -2.80
N ARG A 506 -16.37 17.64 -3.27
CA ARG A 506 -15.18 17.97 -2.47
C ARG A 506 -14.30 18.95 -3.22
N LEU A 507 -13.68 19.85 -2.47
CA LEU A 507 -12.59 20.69 -2.94
C LEU A 507 -11.43 20.56 -1.97
N THR A 508 -10.24 20.32 -2.51
CA THR A 508 -9.03 20.08 -1.73
C THR A 508 -7.90 20.99 -2.21
N TYR A 509 -7.24 21.64 -1.28
CA TYR A 509 -5.93 22.24 -1.46
C TYR A 509 -4.96 21.59 -0.47
N SER A 510 -3.81 21.16 -0.96
CA SER A 510 -2.78 20.54 -0.12
C SER A 510 -1.39 20.76 -0.71
N THR A 511 -0.38 20.64 0.14
CA THR A 511 1.01 20.79 -0.24
C THR A 511 1.80 19.52 0.06
N GLY A 512 2.89 19.33 -0.68
CA GLY A 512 3.85 18.25 -0.47
C GLY A 512 5.27 18.76 -0.58
N PHE A 513 6.22 18.02 0.01
CA PHE A 513 7.64 18.27 -0.19
C PHE A 513 8.45 16.96 -0.22
N ARG A 514 9.60 17.01 -0.90
CA ARG A 514 10.62 15.97 -0.88
C ARG A 514 11.95 16.58 -0.47
N ALA A 515 12.64 15.92 0.46
CA ALA A 515 13.86 16.46 1.04
C ALA A 515 15.07 16.26 0.10
N PRO A 516 16.11 17.13 0.20
CA PRO A 516 17.35 17.03 -0.57
C PRO A 516 18.29 16.00 0.05
N GLN A 517 17.94 14.71 -0.08
CA GLN A 517 18.69 13.59 0.46
C GLN A 517 18.96 12.55 -0.64
N ALA A 518 19.90 11.63 -0.40
CA ALA A 518 20.08 10.49 -1.28
C ALA A 518 18.94 9.48 -1.08
N TYR A 519 18.52 8.90 -2.17
CA TYR A 519 17.47 7.88 -2.25
C TYR A 519 18.05 6.61 -2.90
N ASP A 520 17.26 5.54 -2.95
CA ASP A 520 17.73 4.26 -3.48
C ASP A 520 18.12 4.34 -4.97
N GLU A 521 17.47 5.21 -5.75
CA GLU A 521 17.86 5.48 -7.13
C GLU A 521 19.31 5.99 -7.25
N ASP A 522 19.82 6.71 -6.23
CA ASP A 522 21.18 7.23 -6.19
C ASP A 522 22.20 6.17 -5.78
N LEU A 523 21.72 5.10 -5.16
CA LEU A 523 22.56 3.98 -4.69
C LEU A 523 22.66 2.87 -5.75
N HIS A 524 21.86 2.94 -6.79
CA HIS A 524 21.86 2.03 -7.91
C HIS A 524 22.89 2.49 -8.94
N VAL A 525 23.94 1.72 -9.13
CA VAL A 525 25.19 2.14 -9.81
C VAL A 525 25.24 1.67 -11.27
N THR A 526 24.19 1.12 -11.82
CA THR A 526 24.23 0.51 -13.17
C THR A 526 23.80 1.49 -14.25
N ALA A 527 24.65 1.59 -15.27
CA ALA A 527 24.29 2.11 -16.58
C ALA A 527 24.20 0.95 -17.60
N VAL A 528 23.89 1.28 -18.83
CA VAL A 528 23.92 0.35 -19.97
C VAL A 528 25.30 -0.31 -20.04
N GLY A 529 25.31 -1.63 -20.25
CA GLY A 529 26.55 -2.41 -20.30
C GLY A 529 27.27 -2.53 -18.94
N GLY A 530 26.65 -2.06 -17.83
CA GLY A 530 27.15 -2.21 -16.47
C GLY A 530 28.27 -1.23 -16.10
N GLU A 531 28.42 -0.13 -16.82
CA GLU A 531 29.29 0.95 -16.38
C GLU A 531 28.76 1.59 -15.10
N GLY A 532 29.59 1.71 -14.08
CA GLY A 532 29.20 2.30 -12.81
C GLY A 532 28.99 3.81 -12.95
N VAL A 533 27.75 4.27 -12.79
CA VAL A 533 27.44 5.70 -12.65
C VAL A 533 27.34 6.04 -11.18
N GLN A 534 28.08 7.04 -10.72
CA GLN A 534 28.00 7.54 -9.35
C GLN A 534 27.19 8.84 -9.34
N ILE A 535 26.28 8.97 -8.38
CA ILE A 535 25.46 10.17 -8.21
C ILE A 535 25.92 10.91 -6.95
N GLN A 536 26.17 12.22 -7.08
CA GLN A 536 26.38 13.13 -5.96
C GLN A 536 25.27 14.15 -5.85
N LEU A 537 25.10 14.73 -4.68
CA LEU A 537 24.14 15.80 -4.43
C LEU A 537 24.84 17.15 -4.58
N ALA A 538 24.21 18.12 -5.23
CA ALA A 538 24.70 19.49 -5.30
C ALA A 538 24.69 20.15 -3.91
N ASP A 539 25.70 20.92 -3.58
CA ASP A 539 25.84 21.60 -2.27
C ASP A 539 24.69 22.54 -1.94
N ASN A 540 24.01 23.09 -2.95
CA ASN A 540 22.91 24.04 -2.82
C ASN A 540 21.54 23.41 -3.11
N LEU A 541 21.42 22.09 -3.07
CA LEU A 541 20.20 21.35 -3.35
C LEU A 541 19.09 21.76 -2.36
N LYS A 542 17.95 22.19 -2.88
CA LYS A 542 16.76 22.59 -2.12
C LYS A 542 15.71 21.49 -2.19
N GLU A 543 14.80 21.51 -1.22
CA GLU A 543 13.65 20.62 -1.26
C GLU A 543 12.76 20.87 -2.49
N GLU A 544 12.21 19.81 -3.05
CA GLU A 544 11.11 19.90 -4.01
C GLU A 544 9.82 20.23 -3.28
N ARG A 545 8.96 21.04 -3.87
CA ARG A 545 7.65 21.44 -3.31
C ARG A 545 6.53 21.30 -4.31
N SER A 546 5.37 20.85 -3.83
CA SER A 546 4.15 20.82 -4.61
C SER A 546 3.04 21.66 -4.01
N ASN A 547 2.21 22.22 -4.90
CA ASN A 547 0.89 22.74 -4.57
C ASN A 547 -0.12 21.93 -5.40
N SER A 548 -1.03 21.24 -4.71
CA SER A 548 -2.02 20.37 -5.32
C SER A 548 -3.43 20.89 -5.07
N PHE A 549 -4.23 20.93 -6.12
CA PHE A 549 -5.65 21.26 -6.09
C PHE A 549 -6.43 20.10 -6.68
N SER A 550 -7.51 19.68 -6.03
CA SER A 550 -8.45 18.74 -6.63
C SER A 550 -9.89 19.10 -6.31
N GLY A 551 -10.78 18.74 -7.22
CA GLY A 551 -12.21 18.84 -7.03
C GLY A 551 -12.89 17.57 -7.46
N SER A 552 -13.87 17.08 -6.71
CA SER A 552 -14.56 15.83 -7.04
C SER A 552 -16.07 15.93 -6.81
N ILE A 553 -16.81 15.10 -7.58
CA ILE A 553 -18.23 14.84 -7.42
C ILE A 553 -18.39 13.33 -7.24
N ASP A 554 -19.06 12.92 -6.17
CA ASP A 554 -19.30 11.53 -5.80
C ASP A 554 -20.83 11.33 -5.74
N TRP A 555 -21.35 10.52 -6.66
CA TRP A 555 -22.75 10.20 -6.75
C TRP A 555 -22.99 8.71 -6.54
N THR A 556 -23.84 8.39 -5.57
CA THR A 556 -24.23 7.03 -5.22
C THR A 556 -25.72 6.90 -5.31
N THR A 557 -26.24 5.87 -5.97
CA THR A 557 -27.67 5.63 -6.09
C THR A 557 -28.02 4.15 -6.02
N LYS A 558 -29.29 3.88 -5.68
CA LYS A 558 -29.88 2.54 -5.69
C LYS A 558 -31.15 2.54 -6.54
N PHE A 559 -31.28 1.55 -7.39
CA PHE A 559 -32.48 1.33 -8.22
C PHE A 559 -32.83 -0.17 -8.31
N GLY A 560 -33.83 -0.57 -7.57
CA GLY A 560 -34.17 -1.99 -7.37
C GLY A 560 -33.03 -2.72 -6.64
N HIS A 561 -32.56 -3.83 -7.21
CA HIS A 561 -31.39 -4.59 -6.70
C HIS A 561 -30.06 -4.07 -7.20
N TRP A 562 -30.02 -3.02 -8.01
CA TRP A 562 -28.80 -2.42 -8.51
C TRP A 562 -28.34 -1.29 -7.60
N GLN A 563 -27.05 -1.21 -7.44
CA GLN A 563 -26.37 -0.10 -6.79
C GLN A 563 -25.32 0.45 -7.75
N ALA A 564 -25.18 1.78 -7.77
CA ALA A 564 -24.16 2.43 -8.58
C ALA A 564 -23.48 3.54 -7.77
N ASN A 565 -22.17 3.66 -7.94
CA ASN A 565 -21.36 4.78 -7.46
C ASN A 565 -20.53 5.31 -8.61
N ILE A 566 -20.50 6.61 -8.80
CA ILE A 566 -19.67 7.29 -9.79
C ILE A 566 -18.95 8.43 -9.10
N LEU A 567 -17.61 8.39 -9.11
CA LEU A 567 -16.73 9.43 -8.65
C LEU A 567 -16.01 10.05 -9.86
N LEU A 568 -16.18 11.36 -10.03
CA LEU A 568 -15.42 12.18 -10.98
C LEU A 568 -14.49 13.09 -10.19
N GLU A 569 -13.21 13.14 -10.54
CA GLU A 569 -12.21 13.98 -9.88
C GLU A 569 -11.37 14.71 -10.93
N GLY A 570 -11.23 16.02 -10.81
CA GLY A 570 -10.25 16.81 -11.54
C GLY A 570 -9.09 17.17 -10.61
N PHE A 571 -7.85 17.14 -11.11
CA PHE A 571 -6.68 17.44 -10.31
C PHE A 571 -5.67 18.31 -11.07
N TYR A 572 -4.92 19.09 -10.29
CA TYR A 572 -3.80 19.92 -10.76
C TYR A 572 -2.72 19.96 -9.69
N THR A 573 -1.48 19.64 -10.05
CA THR A 573 -0.31 19.71 -9.16
C THR A 573 0.80 20.52 -9.84
N ASP A 574 1.26 21.57 -9.19
CA ASP A 574 2.41 22.40 -9.59
C ASP A 574 3.62 22.02 -8.73
N LEU A 575 4.66 21.48 -9.37
CA LEU A 575 5.93 21.09 -8.77
C LEU A 575 6.98 22.17 -9.00
N ASN A 576 7.76 22.46 -7.98
CA ASN A 576 8.86 23.41 -8.01
C ASN A 576 10.14 22.75 -7.51
N ASN A 577 11.28 23.18 -8.04
CA ASN A 577 12.61 22.67 -7.68
C ASN A 577 12.76 21.16 -7.93
N VAL A 578 12.16 20.62 -8.98
CA VAL A 578 12.20 19.19 -9.32
C VAL A 578 13.66 18.73 -9.45
N PHE A 579 13.98 17.57 -8.87
CA PHE A 579 15.32 17.02 -8.96
C PHE A 579 15.58 16.49 -10.37
N ILE A 580 16.68 16.93 -10.95
CA ILE A 580 17.21 16.47 -12.22
C ILE A 580 18.62 15.94 -12.01
N LEU A 581 19.06 15.04 -12.89
CA LEU A 581 20.44 14.55 -12.94
C LEU A 581 21.14 15.20 -14.11
N GLU A 582 22.31 15.79 -13.85
CA GLU A 582 23.18 16.36 -14.86
C GLU A 582 24.50 15.61 -14.89
N ASP A 583 24.98 15.33 -16.09
CA ASP A 583 26.30 14.72 -16.30
C ASP A 583 27.40 15.72 -15.96
N ILE A 584 28.32 15.32 -15.10
CA ILE A 584 29.45 16.13 -14.66
C ILE A 584 30.81 15.54 -15.06
N GLY A 585 30.79 14.53 -15.97
CA GLY A 585 31.97 13.89 -16.52
C GLY A 585 32.43 12.65 -15.74
N LEU A 586 33.72 12.38 -15.75
CA LEU A 586 34.31 11.20 -15.11
C LEU A 586 35.02 11.57 -13.81
N ASN A 587 34.96 10.68 -12.81
CA ASN A 587 35.78 10.81 -11.61
C ASN A 587 37.25 10.42 -11.89
N ALA A 588 38.12 10.54 -10.85
CA ALA A 588 39.54 10.22 -10.96
C ALA A 588 39.84 8.74 -11.31
N ASP A 589 38.87 7.85 -11.10
CA ASP A 589 38.98 6.42 -11.38
C ASP A 589 38.34 6.05 -12.74
N GLY A 590 37.79 7.05 -13.50
CA GLY A 590 37.20 6.86 -14.83
C GLY A 590 35.72 6.48 -14.84
N HIS A 591 35.02 6.51 -13.69
CA HIS A 591 33.60 6.24 -13.61
C HIS A 591 32.77 7.49 -13.95
N ALA A 592 31.66 7.30 -14.64
CA ALA A 592 30.73 8.38 -14.95
C ALA A 592 30.11 8.97 -13.67
N MET A 593 30.07 10.29 -13.60
CA MET A 593 29.54 11.06 -12.47
C MET A 593 28.34 11.87 -12.90
N LYS A 594 27.24 11.79 -12.15
CA LYS A 594 26.09 12.67 -12.30
C LYS A 594 25.86 13.46 -11.01
N GLU A 595 25.37 14.67 -11.16
CA GLU A 595 25.01 15.52 -10.03
C GLU A 595 23.50 15.71 -9.98
N ARG A 596 22.90 15.45 -8.83
CA ARG A 596 21.49 15.76 -8.55
C ARG A 596 21.39 17.23 -8.19
N ARG A 597 20.61 17.98 -8.95
CA ARG A 597 20.34 19.40 -8.74
C ARG A 597 18.86 19.74 -8.93
N ASN A 598 18.48 20.96 -8.65
CA ASN A 598 17.12 21.45 -8.88
C ASN A 598 16.96 21.98 -10.30
N GLY A 599 15.96 21.49 -11.03
CA GLY A 599 15.42 22.06 -12.26
C GLY A 599 14.27 23.03 -12.00
N ASP A 600 13.66 23.53 -13.09
CA ASP A 600 12.59 24.56 -13.01
C ASP A 600 11.27 24.06 -12.42
N GLY A 601 11.00 22.76 -12.51
CA GLY A 601 9.77 22.14 -12.02
C GLY A 601 8.88 21.56 -13.12
N ALA A 602 7.72 21.02 -12.67
CA ALA A 602 6.78 20.34 -13.55
C ALA A 602 5.33 20.67 -13.19
N ARG A 603 4.40 20.35 -14.06
CA ARG A 603 2.95 20.43 -13.86
C ARG A 603 2.31 19.13 -14.28
N VAL A 604 1.43 18.64 -13.42
CA VAL A 604 0.62 17.47 -13.72
C VAL A 604 -0.84 17.83 -13.49
N TYR A 605 -1.68 17.55 -14.46
CA TYR A 605 -3.12 17.83 -14.37
C TYR A 605 -3.92 16.82 -15.19
N GLY A 606 -5.17 16.62 -14.77
CA GLY A 606 -6.02 15.63 -15.43
C GLY A 606 -7.34 15.41 -14.75
N ALA A 607 -7.98 14.32 -15.14
CA ALA A 607 -9.23 13.87 -14.57
C ALA A 607 -9.22 12.36 -14.34
N ASN A 608 -9.87 11.94 -13.28
CA ASN A 608 -10.12 10.57 -12.89
C ASN A 608 -11.62 10.29 -12.94
N ILE A 609 -12.01 9.13 -13.43
CA ILE A 609 -13.35 8.57 -13.26
C ILE A 609 -13.23 7.20 -12.58
N ASP A 610 -14.01 6.97 -11.53
CA ASP A 610 -14.18 5.67 -10.90
C ASP A 610 -15.68 5.37 -10.88
N ALA A 611 -16.09 4.27 -11.46
CA ALA A 611 -17.48 3.86 -11.54
C ALA A 611 -17.62 2.41 -11.08
N LYS A 612 -18.53 2.18 -10.15
CA LYS A 612 -18.89 0.84 -9.65
C LYS A 612 -20.38 0.62 -9.78
N ILE A 613 -20.76 -0.48 -10.39
CA ILE A 613 -22.14 -0.94 -10.46
C ILE A 613 -22.23 -2.39 -10.01
N ALA A 614 -23.21 -2.71 -9.20
CA ALA A 614 -23.40 -4.07 -8.72
C ALA A 614 -24.89 -4.45 -8.63
N HIS A 615 -25.19 -5.71 -8.87
CA HIS A 615 -26.50 -6.34 -8.72
C HIS A 615 -26.40 -7.42 -7.65
N GLY A 616 -26.88 -7.11 -6.48
CA GLY A 616 -26.74 -8.03 -5.37
C GLY A 616 -25.25 -8.41 -5.14
N ASN A 617 -25.06 -9.62 -4.64
CA ASN A 617 -23.74 -10.26 -4.58
C ASN A 617 -23.41 -11.06 -5.85
N ASP A 618 -24.31 -11.02 -6.86
CA ASP A 618 -24.21 -11.90 -8.02
C ASP A 618 -23.23 -11.38 -9.05
N ILE A 619 -23.20 -10.05 -9.25
CA ILE A 619 -22.32 -9.42 -10.25
C ILE A 619 -21.91 -8.02 -9.82
N SER A 620 -20.64 -7.68 -9.99
CA SER A 620 -20.09 -6.34 -9.76
C SER A 620 -19.13 -5.98 -10.88
N LEU A 621 -19.30 -4.78 -11.42
CA LEU A 621 -18.36 -4.18 -12.37
C LEU A 621 -17.82 -2.90 -11.75
N GLN A 622 -16.49 -2.78 -11.70
CA GLN A 622 -15.79 -1.53 -11.38
C GLN A 622 -14.90 -1.14 -12.56
N VAL A 623 -14.89 0.14 -12.88
CA VAL A 623 -14.08 0.72 -13.95
C VAL A 623 -13.41 1.98 -13.42
N GLY A 624 -12.08 2.06 -13.56
CA GLY A 624 -11.30 3.25 -13.28
C GLY A 624 -10.57 3.72 -14.52
N PHE A 625 -10.59 5.03 -14.78
CA PHE A 625 -9.87 5.61 -15.91
C PHE A 625 -9.28 6.96 -15.55
N THR A 626 -8.07 7.21 -16.03
CA THR A 626 -7.31 8.44 -15.83
C THR A 626 -6.90 9.02 -17.18
N ALA A 627 -7.21 10.31 -17.36
CA ALA A 627 -6.71 11.11 -18.45
C ALA A 627 -5.87 12.25 -17.88
N GLN A 628 -4.59 12.36 -18.26
CA GLN A 628 -3.68 13.31 -17.63
C GLN A 628 -2.64 13.86 -18.59
N GLN A 629 -1.98 14.95 -18.17
CA GLN A 629 -0.77 15.46 -18.82
C GLN A 629 0.27 15.77 -17.74
N SER A 630 1.49 15.28 -17.96
CA SER A 630 2.65 15.51 -17.11
C SER A 630 3.74 16.20 -17.92
N ARG A 631 4.07 17.46 -17.56
CA ARG A 631 4.93 18.33 -18.36
C ARG A 631 5.92 19.08 -17.48
N TYR A 632 7.19 19.11 -17.88
CA TYR A 632 8.15 20.07 -17.34
C TYR A 632 7.74 21.50 -17.70
N LYS A 633 8.01 22.47 -16.82
CA LYS A 633 7.71 23.89 -17.05
C LYS A 633 8.51 24.44 -18.23
N ARG A 634 9.76 24.00 -18.36
CA ARG A 634 10.62 24.22 -19.52
C ARG A 634 11.04 22.87 -20.11
N ALA A 635 11.57 22.87 -21.32
CA ALA A 635 12.17 21.66 -21.87
C ALA A 635 13.45 21.34 -21.09
N GLU A 636 13.53 20.12 -20.60
CA GLU A 636 14.70 19.60 -19.92
C GLU A 636 15.59 18.85 -20.91
N VAL A 637 16.89 19.03 -20.79
CA VAL A 637 17.87 18.25 -21.54
C VAL A 637 17.93 16.86 -20.91
N TRP A 638 17.65 15.85 -21.71
CA TRP A 638 17.70 14.47 -21.26
C TRP A 638 19.10 13.84 -21.48
N THR A 639 19.66 14.06 -22.68
CA THR A 639 21.00 13.62 -23.09
C THR A 639 21.48 14.46 -24.26
N GLU A 640 22.77 14.34 -24.61
CA GLU A 640 23.37 14.94 -25.78
C GLU A 640 23.86 13.86 -26.75
N VAL A 641 23.48 13.94 -28.02
CA VAL A 641 23.88 13.01 -29.05
C VAL A 641 24.59 13.82 -30.17
N GLU A 642 25.85 13.47 -30.45
CA GLU A 642 26.68 14.15 -31.48
C GLU A 642 26.76 15.69 -31.30
N GLY A 643 26.66 16.18 -30.05
CA GLY A 643 26.66 17.60 -29.70
C GLY A 643 25.31 18.32 -29.87
N GLU A 644 24.25 17.57 -30.17
CA GLU A 644 22.87 18.08 -30.15
C GLU A 644 22.13 17.62 -28.89
N ALA A 645 21.57 18.56 -28.12
CA ALA A 645 20.82 18.27 -26.91
C ALA A 645 19.43 17.71 -27.27
N LEU A 646 19.14 16.48 -26.81
CA LEU A 646 17.80 15.91 -26.85
C LEU A 646 16.97 16.45 -25.69
N THR A 647 15.93 17.21 -26.01
CA THR A 647 15.11 17.87 -24.99
C THR A 647 13.68 17.39 -25.03
N THR A 648 13.03 17.37 -23.86
CA THR A 648 11.60 17.06 -23.75
C THR A 648 10.90 17.94 -22.72
N ARG A 649 9.63 18.26 -23.00
CA ARG A 649 8.71 18.83 -22.01
C ARG A 649 7.79 17.78 -21.41
N ARG A 650 7.70 16.58 -22.00
CA ARG A 650 6.90 15.47 -21.42
C ARG A 650 7.73 14.76 -20.35
N MET A 651 7.13 14.51 -19.21
CA MET A 651 7.72 13.60 -18.24
C MET A 651 7.74 12.19 -18.83
N MET A 652 8.89 11.53 -18.77
CA MET A 652 9.05 10.19 -19.32
C MET A 652 8.29 9.15 -18.52
N ARG A 653 8.00 8.00 -19.15
CA ARG A 653 7.30 6.85 -18.55
C ARG A 653 5.93 7.20 -17.97
N THR A 654 5.30 8.25 -18.52
CA THR A 654 4.01 8.76 -18.04
C THR A 654 3.00 8.78 -19.19
N PRO A 655 2.11 7.77 -19.28
CA PRO A 655 1.07 7.75 -20.30
C PRO A 655 0.02 8.84 -20.04
N ASP A 656 -0.51 9.42 -21.11
CA ASP A 656 -1.59 10.41 -21.00
C ASP A 656 -2.94 9.75 -20.64
N TYR A 657 -3.10 8.43 -20.91
CA TYR A 657 -4.32 7.66 -20.66
C TYR A 657 -3.99 6.31 -20.06
N TYR A 658 -4.67 5.92 -19.01
CA TYR A 658 -4.60 4.56 -18.43
C TYR A 658 -5.83 4.27 -17.59
N GLY A 659 -6.08 2.99 -17.33
CA GLY A 659 -7.24 2.60 -16.55
C GLY A 659 -7.33 1.10 -16.34
N TYR A 660 -8.39 0.69 -15.67
CA TYR A 660 -8.66 -0.71 -15.37
C TYR A 660 -10.15 -1.00 -15.36
N PHE A 661 -10.48 -2.28 -15.41
CA PHE A 661 -11.80 -2.77 -15.01
C PHE A 661 -11.68 -4.07 -14.21
N THR A 662 -12.68 -4.31 -13.36
CA THR A 662 -12.88 -5.59 -12.66
C THR A 662 -14.33 -5.98 -12.77
N LEU A 663 -14.60 -7.14 -13.36
CA LEU A 663 -15.90 -7.77 -13.42
C LEU A 663 -15.87 -9.03 -12.58
N THR A 664 -16.65 -9.06 -11.51
CA THR A 664 -16.80 -10.25 -10.66
C THR A 664 -18.21 -10.76 -10.74
N SER A 665 -18.38 -12.08 -10.74
CA SER A 665 -19.69 -12.71 -10.76
C SER A 665 -19.71 -14.00 -9.92
N SER A 666 -20.80 -14.23 -9.23
CA SER A 666 -21.08 -15.46 -8.47
C SER A 666 -22.33 -16.16 -9.04
N PRO A 667 -22.24 -16.73 -10.26
CA PRO A 667 -23.40 -17.28 -10.99
C PRO A 667 -24.02 -18.51 -10.30
N LEU A 668 -23.26 -19.15 -9.44
CA LEU A 668 -23.68 -20.27 -8.61
C LEU A 668 -23.19 -20.08 -7.19
N LYS A 669 -23.92 -20.61 -6.21
CA LYS A 669 -23.42 -20.67 -4.84
C LYS A 669 -22.03 -21.31 -4.84
N ARG A 670 -21.02 -20.66 -4.26
CA ARG A 670 -19.63 -21.13 -4.12
C ARG A 670 -18.77 -21.07 -5.38
N LEU A 671 -19.27 -20.58 -6.52
CA LEU A 671 -18.47 -20.34 -7.72
C LEU A 671 -18.29 -18.84 -7.90
N ALA A 672 -17.06 -18.37 -7.85
CA ALA A 672 -16.69 -16.98 -8.16
C ALA A 672 -15.92 -16.95 -9.48
N LEU A 673 -16.30 -16.04 -10.35
CA LEU A 673 -15.63 -15.74 -11.62
C LEU A 673 -15.17 -14.29 -11.60
N SER A 674 -13.96 -14.05 -12.06
CA SER A 674 -13.39 -12.69 -12.16
C SER A 674 -12.76 -12.51 -13.53
N LEU A 675 -13.18 -11.46 -14.23
CA LEU A 675 -12.53 -10.95 -15.44
C LEU A 675 -12.00 -9.57 -15.13
N THR A 676 -10.70 -9.39 -15.23
CA THR A 676 -10.05 -8.12 -14.89
C THR A 676 -9.10 -7.68 -16.00
N GLY A 677 -8.86 -6.39 -16.14
CA GLY A 677 -7.92 -5.91 -17.14
C GLY A 677 -7.42 -4.53 -16.82
N THR A 678 -6.26 -4.21 -17.40
CA THR A 678 -5.65 -2.88 -17.37
C THR A 678 -5.37 -2.40 -18.79
N TYR A 679 -5.48 -1.10 -19.00
CA TYR A 679 -5.08 -0.39 -20.21
C TYR A 679 -4.00 0.61 -19.87
N THR A 680 -2.92 0.63 -20.64
CA THR A 680 -1.84 1.63 -20.56
C THR A 680 -1.62 2.20 -21.94
N GLY A 681 -1.89 3.48 -22.10
CA GLY A 681 -1.67 4.20 -23.35
C GLY A 681 -0.19 4.44 -23.64
N SER A 682 0.11 4.88 -24.85
CA SER A 682 1.48 5.18 -25.28
C SER A 682 2.14 6.27 -24.43
N MET A 683 3.45 6.15 -24.25
CA MET A 683 4.26 7.08 -23.46
C MET A 683 5.65 7.22 -24.09
N ILE A 684 6.37 8.27 -23.71
CA ILE A 684 7.78 8.43 -24.09
C ILE A 684 8.64 7.72 -23.03
N VAL A 685 9.59 6.91 -23.48
CA VAL A 685 10.58 6.24 -22.66
C VAL A 685 11.99 6.55 -23.14
N PRO A 686 13.00 6.66 -22.24
CA PRO A 686 14.38 6.76 -22.63
C PRO A 686 14.90 5.41 -23.13
N HIS A 687 15.78 5.43 -24.11
CA HIS A 687 16.52 4.28 -24.61
C HIS A 687 17.97 4.68 -24.81
N TYR A 688 18.85 4.18 -23.97
CA TYR A 688 20.25 4.54 -23.94
C TYR A 688 21.07 3.70 -24.91
N SER A 689 22.16 4.30 -25.42
CA SER A 689 23.11 3.61 -26.30
C SER A 689 23.79 2.43 -25.61
N GLY A 690 24.11 1.42 -26.40
CA GLY A 690 24.69 0.15 -25.98
C GLY A 690 24.30 -0.92 -26.97
N TYR A 691 23.08 -1.45 -26.88
CA TYR A 691 22.47 -2.29 -27.92
C TYR A 691 22.13 -1.46 -29.17
N ILE A 692 21.65 -0.24 -28.98
CA ILE A 692 21.48 0.75 -30.02
C ILE A 692 22.71 1.65 -30.12
N GLU A 693 22.92 2.29 -31.31
CA GLU A 693 24.12 3.10 -31.56
C GLU A 693 24.13 4.42 -30.77
N ASN A 694 22.98 5.11 -30.67
CA ASN A 694 22.85 6.42 -30.05
C ASN A 694 21.62 6.48 -29.14
N ASP A 695 21.70 7.25 -28.07
CA ASP A 695 20.57 7.54 -27.19
C ASP A 695 19.39 8.11 -27.96
N ARG A 696 18.18 7.65 -27.66
CA ARG A 696 16.96 8.18 -28.29
C ARG A 696 15.75 8.08 -27.38
N MET A 697 14.74 8.90 -27.63
CA MET A 697 13.43 8.81 -27.00
C MET A 697 12.50 7.96 -27.87
N GLU A 698 12.00 6.88 -27.27
CA GLU A 698 11.03 5.99 -27.94
C GLU A 698 9.60 6.31 -27.51
N THR A 699 8.65 6.06 -28.42
CA THR A 699 7.23 6.10 -28.11
C THR A 699 6.69 4.69 -28.05
N THR A 700 6.21 4.27 -26.89
CA THR A 700 5.70 2.91 -26.69
C THR A 700 4.36 2.70 -27.40
N PRO A 701 4.01 1.47 -27.78
CA PRO A 701 2.63 1.13 -28.15
C PRO A 701 1.70 1.21 -26.94
N ASP A 702 0.40 1.08 -27.18
CA ASP A 702 -0.62 0.87 -26.15
C ASP A 702 -0.62 -0.59 -25.70
N PHE A 703 -0.92 -0.84 -24.42
CA PHE A 703 -1.01 -2.17 -23.85
C PHE A 703 -2.38 -2.44 -23.23
N VAL A 704 -2.85 -3.67 -23.41
CA VAL A 704 -4.03 -4.22 -22.74
C VAL A 704 -3.63 -5.53 -22.06
N ASP A 705 -3.72 -5.58 -20.74
CA ASP A 705 -3.57 -6.79 -19.93
C ASP A 705 -4.97 -7.29 -19.54
N LEU A 706 -5.32 -8.53 -19.90
CA LEU A 706 -6.61 -9.14 -19.63
C LEU A 706 -6.41 -10.43 -18.84
N ASN A 707 -7.17 -10.61 -17.75
CA ASN A 707 -7.01 -11.73 -16.81
C ASN A 707 -8.37 -12.39 -16.51
N LEU A 708 -8.36 -13.71 -16.38
CA LEU A 708 -9.52 -14.52 -16.03
C LEU A 708 -9.18 -15.45 -14.87
N LYS A 709 -10.06 -15.47 -13.85
CA LYS A 709 -9.97 -16.38 -12.71
C LYS A 709 -11.32 -17.04 -12.45
N ALA A 710 -11.28 -18.32 -12.10
CA ALA A 710 -12.42 -19.06 -11.53
C ALA A 710 -12.00 -19.64 -10.19
N ALA A 711 -12.88 -19.55 -9.19
CA ALA A 711 -12.67 -20.10 -7.85
C ALA A 711 -13.92 -20.86 -7.40
N TYR A 712 -13.75 -22.06 -6.84
CA TYR A 712 -14.85 -22.85 -6.29
C TYR A 712 -14.53 -23.23 -4.84
N THR A 713 -15.49 -22.97 -3.94
CA THR A 713 -15.36 -23.22 -2.50
C THR A 713 -16.13 -24.47 -2.10
N PHE A 714 -15.42 -25.44 -1.53
CA PHE A 714 -15.98 -26.63 -0.88
C PHE A 714 -16.08 -26.36 0.63
N ILE A 715 -17.24 -26.62 1.22
CA ILE A 715 -17.39 -26.62 2.67
C ILE A 715 -17.08 -28.04 3.16
N LEU A 716 -16.02 -28.16 3.93
CA LEU A 716 -15.60 -29.41 4.56
C LEU A 716 -16.27 -29.52 5.96
N HIS A 717 -15.89 -30.55 6.72
CA HIS A 717 -16.36 -30.75 8.08
C HIS A 717 -15.91 -29.61 9.02
N ASP A 718 -16.69 -29.26 10.04
CA ASP A 718 -16.39 -28.24 11.07
C ASP A 718 -16.10 -26.82 10.54
N HIS A 719 -16.85 -26.36 9.53
CA HIS A 719 -16.75 -25.00 8.96
C HIS A 719 -15.39 -24.67 8.31
N ILE A 720 -14.64 -25.69 7.92
CA ILE A 720 -13.43 -25.51 7.11
C ILE A 720 -13.83 -25.34 5.65
N ASN A 721 -13.42 -24.23 5.05
CA ASN A 721 -13.60 -23.97 3.62
C ASN A 721 -12.32 -24.32 2.88
N LEU A 722 -12.48 -25.09 1.79
CA LEU A 722 -11.43 -25.38 0.82
C LEU A 722 -11.81 -24.69 -0.50
N GLU A 723 -11.07 -23.67 -0.87
CA GLU A 723 -11.19 -23.03 -2.18
C GLU A 723 -10.12 -23.59 -3.12
N ILE A 724 -10.53 -23.95 -4.34
CA ILE A 724 -9.65 -24.25 -5.45
C ILE A 724 -9.88 -23.17 -6.50
N ASN A 725 -8.81 -22.51 -6.94
CA ASN A 725 -8.88 -21.49 -7.97
C ASN A 725 -7.88 -21.80 -9.10
N ALA A 726 -8.22 -21.33 -10.29
CA ALA A 726 -7.36 -21.43 -11.47
C ALA A 726 -7.67 -20.26 -12.43
N GLY A 727 -6.72 -19.95 -13.27
CA GLY A 727 -6.92 -18.89 -14.25
C GLY A 727 -5.74 -18.63 -15.17
N VAL A 728 -5.91 -17.58 -15.96
CA VAL A 728 -4.91 -17.11 -16.92
C VAL A 728 -4.77 -15.61 -16.74
N GLN A 729 -3.55 -15.13 -16.60
CA GLN A 729 -3.20 -13.72 -16.58
C GLN A 729 -2.54 -13.35 -17.89
N ASN A 730 -2.72 -12.10 -18.32
CA ASN A 730 -2.26 -11.58 -19.60
C ASN A 730 -2.66 -12.52 -20.77
N ILE A 731 -3.96 -12.77 -20.91
CA ILE A 731 -4.53 -13.69 -21.93
C ILE A 731 -4.08 -13.29 -23.34
N LEU A 732 -3.96 -11.98 -23.59
CA LEU A 732 -3.57 -11.43 -24.88
C LEU A 732 -2.06 -11.54 -25.16
N ASP A 733 -1.28 -11.96 -24.16
CA ASP A 733 0.20 -12.00 -24.22
C ASP A 733 0.80 -10.64 -24.61
N SER A 734 0.20 -9.60 -24.05
CA SER A 734 0.60 -8.20 -24.29
C SER A 734 1.90 -7.94 -23.55
N PHE A 735 3.02 -7.96 -24.28
CA PHE A 735 4.36 -7.80 -23.74
C PHE A 735 5.20 -6.92 -24.69
N GLN A 736 6.29 -6.35 -24.20
CA GLN A 736 7.19 -5.55 -25.02
C GLN A 736 7.83 -6.44 -26.13
N SER A 737 7.81 -5.97 -27.37
CA SER A 737 8.28 -6.75 -28.52
C SER A 737 9.65 -6.31 -29.07
N ASP A 738 10.16 -5.17 -28.60
CA ASP A 738 11.40 -4.53 -29.04
C ASP A 738 12.43 -4.47 -27.90
N LEU A 739 12.53 -5.56 -27.14
CA LEU A 739 13.51 -5.73 -26.06
C LEU A 739 14.94 -5.67 -26.60
N ASP A 740 15.82 -5.02 -25.86
CA ASP A 740 17.25 -5.10 -26.09
C ASP A 740 17.79 -6.49 -25.75
N LYS A 741 18.81 -6.93 -26.49
CA LYS A 741 19.38 -8.28 -26.38
C LYS A 741 20.85 -8.26 -25.98
N GLY A 742 21.24 -9.31 -25.24
CA GLY A 742 22.63 -9.57 -24.91
C GLY A 742 23.23 -8.68 -23.83
N GLU A 743 24.56 -8.64 -23.77
CA GLU A 743 25.30 -8.01 -22.68
C GLU A 743 25.35 -6.46 -22.72
N PHE A 744 24.99 -5.87 -23.85
CA PHE A 744 24.97 -4.42 -24.03
C PHE A 744 23.55 -3.83 -24.00
N ARG A 745 22.57 -4.61 -23.51
CA ARG A 745 21.20 -4.17 -23.36
C ARG A 745 21.08 -2.98 -22.41
N ASP A 746 20.18 -2.06 -22.72
CA ASP A 746 19.67 -1.09 -21.76
C ASP A 746 18.64 -1.77 -20.87
N SER A 747 19.02 -2.19 -19.66
CA SER A 747 18.11 -2.81 -18.71
C SER A 747 16.97 -1.86 -18.27
N GLY A 748 17.16 -0.56 -18.45
CA GLY A 748 16.16 0.48 -18.22
C GLY A 748 15.13 0.58 -19.34
N TYR A 749 15.43 0.07 -20.56
CA TYR A 749 14.48 0.06 -21.66
C TYR A 749 13.46 -1.08 -21.52
N PHE A 750 12.65 -0.99 -20.50
CA PHE A 750 11.60 -1.94 -20.16
C PHE A 750 10.30 -1.21 -19.84
N TYR A 751 9.20 -1.62 -20.45
CA TYR A 751 7.89 -0.97 -20.34
C TYR A 751 6.75 -1.94 -20.66
N GLY A 752 5.49 -1.54 -20.41
CA GLY A 752 4.31 -2.37 -20.64
C GLY A 752 4.01 -3.31 -19.49
N PRO A 753 3.19 -4.35 -19.71
CA PRO A 753 2.89 -5.38 -18.73
C PRO A 753 4.15 -6.13 -18.29
N THR A 754 4.30 -6.31 -16.99
CA THR A 754 5.51 -6.92 -16.41
C THR A 754 5.53 -8.43 -16.49
N GLN A 755 4.40 -9.07 -16.81
CA GLN A 755 4.26 -10.52 -16.87
C GLN A 755 3.75 -10.95 -18.24
N PRO A 756 4.35 -11.99 -18.88
CA PRO A 756 3.83 -12.62 -20.07
C PRO A 756 2.54 -13.38 -19.73
N ARG A 757 1.95 -14.05 -20.72
CA ARG A 757 0.82 -14.96 -20.45
C ARG A 757 1.18 -15.96 -19.37
N THR A 758 0.39 -15.99 -18.29
CA THR A 758 0.69 -16.77 -17.08
C THR A 758 -0.51 -17.63 -16.71
N PHE A 759 -0.31 -18.93 -16.61
CA PHE A 759 -1.30 -19.87 -16.10
C PHE A 759 -1.07 -20.08 -14.61
N PHE A 760 -2.14 -20.13 -13.83
CA PHE A 760 -2.01 -20.37 -12.39
C PHE A 760 -3.08 -21.33 -11.85
N VAL A 761 -2.74 -21.97 -10.76
CA VAL A 761 -3.64 -22.76 -9.92
C VAL A 761 -3.34 -22.47 -8.45
N GLY A 762 -4.37 -22.38 -7.64
CA GLY A 762 -4.24 -22.08 -6.21
C GLY A 762 -5.20 -22.90 -5.36
N ILE A 763 -4.81 -23.07 -4.10
CA ILE A 763 -5.61 -23.68 -3.05
C ILE A 763 -5.60 -22.75 -1.85
N LYS A 764 -6.77 -22.52 -1.23
CA LYS A 764 -6.94 -21.74 -0.01
C LYS A 764 -7.80 -22.52 0.98
N ILE A 765 -7.29 -22.72 2.19
CA ILE A 765 -8.00 -23.36 3.29
C ILE A 765 -8.24 -22.30 4.36
N THR A 766 -9.47 -22.15 4.83
CA THR A 766 -9.83 -21.15 5.85
C THR A 766 -10.77 -21.75 6.90
N LYS A 767 -10.62 -21.28 8.16
CA LYS A 767 -11.55 -21.51 9.27
C LYS A 767 -11.71 -20.23 10.07
#